data_e17be0beb6bb5e1e020664ca40071efe
#
_entry.id   e17be0beb6bb5e1e020664ca40071efe
#
_cell.length_a   1.000
_cell.length_b   1.000
_cell.length_c   1.000
_cell.angle_alpha   90.00
_cell.angle_beta   90.00
_cell.angle_gamma   90.00
#
_symmetry.space_group_name_H-M   'P 1'
#
loop_
_entity.id
_entity.type
_entity.pdbx_description
1 polymer ?
#
loop_
_entity_poly.entity_id
_entity_poly.type
_entity_poly.pdbx_seq_one_letter_code
_entity_poly.pdbx_strand_id
1 'polypeptide(L)'
;MITPLLLAISVSTAEPIDTTLPAPVELESITITSTHSKTNHRSSSELVLPMIELARFNVVDGNTLLQSQPGVYTQQEDGWGLRLNIGIRGSGVERSSRITLMEDGILTAPAAYSAPAAYYSPVLWKYEQIEILKGGAALITGPQSTGGAINFVTATPQEMDYHQIRTTAGAYGRLMANARGQVTLNDRSQFFYGLGRNGAQGFNDIDGQQYGGFGLNDGYFKWIQHLDDKDMHHLEVFFAGTTERSNQTYLGQSLEDALENPNGRYVASALDNMAMERLMTRIGYTLNLKRGWVRADLYRQFVHRNWYKLDKVSDGSTSLGVSSILANPNDYLGFYGALRGTNTDTYTATLKANNRYYLSQGLQFRGQYSQRAGDVLFKHEAGARFHYDQADRFQHRDTYFLTDEPPTFLQAGEAGAAGNRLDAARAASAYARTTASWNTWSVQLGLRGEHIESYRTDWGSADSERQGLDLSERSNITQTLLPGISLSKEVGNWSIFTGVHQGMTPAGSKEGVLPELSVNAEFGIQNRKQPIALTVFHSEYARLLGSDAASSGGSGTGELFNGGAAQISGIEGQWAGQLGKWNLQTSATYTRAVFTESFSSDFDGWGNVKEGDILPYLPALQANAQVLYESGKWNTGLQLQVLSSRKSASELDEYDLPAALVANYSINYKFSKMCTLQAGIQNISNTRHIVAARPAGYRTFTPRMWTLGLALDL
;
A
#
# COMPACT_ATOMS: atom_id res chain seq x y z
N MET A 1 -43.58 8.99 -0.98
CA MET A 1 -43.76 9.42 -2.39
C MET A 1 -42.44 10.06 -2.82
N ILE A 2 -41.60 9.33 -3.54
CA ILE A 2 -40.34 9.84 -4.07
C ILE A 2 -40.53 9.94 -5.57
N THR A 3 -40.54 11.15 -6.07
CA THR A 3 -40.66 11.48 -7.50
C THR A 3 -39.26 11.39 -8.12
N PRO A 4 -39.02 10.61 -9.17
CA PRO A 4 -37.73 10.59 -9.85
C PRO A 4 -37.58 11.82 -10.74
N LEU A 5 -36.51 12.55 -10.54
CA LEU A 5 -36.07 13.66 -11.41
C LEU A 5 -35.38 13.07 -12.64
N LEU A 6 -36.09 12.97 -13.76
CA LEU A 6 -35.54 12.64 -15.07
C LEU A 6 -34.90 13.92 -15.65
N LEU A 7 -33.58 13.92 -15.74
CA LEU A 7 -32.80 14.93 -16.49
C LEU A 7 -32.90 14.61 -17.98
N ALA A 8 -33.71 15.33 -18.72
CA ALA A 8 -33.77 15.25 -20.17
C ALA A 8 -32.55 15.98 -20.77
N ILE A 9 -31.62 15.22 -21.35
CA ILE A 9 -30.52 15.77 -22.16
C ILE A 9 -31.07 15.98 -23.58
N SER A 10 -31.33 17.23 -23.96
CA SER A 10 -31.64 17.60 -25.33
C SER A 10 -30.40 17.47 -26.21
N VAL A 11 -30.43 16.54 -27.15
CA VAL A 11 -29.41 16.40 -28.20
C VAL A 11 -29.69 17.45 -29.28
N SER A 12 -28.90 18.50 -29.31
CA SER A 12 -28.87 19.45 -30.43
C SER A 12 -28.14 18.81 -31.60
N THR A 13 -28.75 18.78 -32.79
CA THR A 13 -28.11 18.33 -34.04
C THR A 13 -27.06 19.37 -34.49
N ALA A 14 -25.79 19.03 -34.37
CA ALA A 14 -24.68 19.86 -34.83
C ALA A 14 -24.29 19.54 -36.27
N GLU A 15 -23.89 20.57 -36.99
CA GLU A 15 -23.42 20.57 -38.37
C GLU A 15 -22.16 19.67 -38.62
N PRO A 16 -21.85 19.26 -39.85
CA PRO A 16 -20.77 18.32 -40.15
C PRO A 16 -19.39 18.90 -39.86
N ILE A 17 -18.66 18.21 -38.98
CA ILE A 17 -17.33 18.57 -38.47
C ILE A 17 -16.24 17.95 -39.37
N ASP A 18 -15.23 18.77 -39.65
CA ASP A 18 -13.99 18.48 -40.37
C ASP A 18 -13.34 17.13 -39.96
N THR A 19 -13.01 16.32 -41.00
CA THR A 19 -12.62 14.91 -40.87
C THR A 19 -11.11 14.66 -40.65
N THR A 20 -10.34 15.65 -40.22
CA THR A 20 -8.93 15.45 -39.86
C THR A 20 -8.75 15.14 -38.38
N LEU A 21 -9.24 13.99 -37.95
CA LEU A 21 -8.88 13.43 -36.61
C LEU A 21 -7.65 12.54 -36.78
N PRO A 22 -6.72 12.57 -35.81
CA PRO A 22 -5.61 11.62 -35.78
C PRO A 22 -6.13 10.18 -35.76
N ALA A 23 -5.31 9.25 -36.25
CA ALA A 23 -5.57 7.82 -36.33
C ALA A 23 -6.19 7.24 -35.03
N PRO A 24 -6.93 6.12 -35.10
CA PRO A 24 -7.50 5.48 -33.94
C PRO A 24 -6.41 5.28 -32.87
N VAL A 25 -6.72 5.70 -31.66
CA VAL A 25 -5.84 5.54 -30.50
C VAL A 25 -5.73 4.03 -30.26
N GLU A 26 -4.53 3.47 -30.43
CA GLU A 26 -4.21 2.13 -29.99
C GLU A 26 -4.65 1.96 -28.54
N LEU A 27 -5.15 0.79 -28.21
CA LEU A 27 -5.56 0.41 -26.84
C LEU A 27 -4.38 0.55 -25.87
N GLU A 28 -4.28 1.71 -25.29
CA GLU A 28 -3.41 1.89 -24.14
C GLU A 28 -4.02 1.16 -22.94
N SER A 29 -3.16 0.50 -22.18
CA SER A 29 -3.54 -0.17 -20.93
C SER A 29 -4.54 0.67 -20.15
N ILE A 30 -5.55 0.03 -19.56
CA ILE A 30 -6.53 0.69 -18.70
C ILE A 30 -5.82 1.10 -17.44
N THR A 31 -5.10 2.19 -17.52
CA THR A 31 -4.45 2.86 -16.41
C THR A 31 -5.46 3.87 -15.85
N ILE A 32 -5.43 4.10 -14.55
CA ILE A 32 -6.22 5.17 -13.92
C ILE A 32 -5.74 6.52 -14.42
N THR A 33 -4.47 6.60 -14.76
CA THR A 33 -3.84 7.76 -15.38
C THR A 33 -3.74 7.56 -16.89
N SER A 34 -4.28 8.49 -17.65
CA SER A 34 -4.14 8.49 -19.13
C SER A 34 -2.75 8.97 -19.55
N THR A 35 -1.71 8.19 -19.26
CA THR A 35 -0.32 8.66 -19.38
C THR A 35 0.26 8.65 -20.78
N HIS A 36 -0.40 8.02 -21.75
CA HIS A 36 0.08 7.98 -23.14
C HIS A 36 -0.64 8.94 -24.09
N SER A 37 -1.50 9.81 -23.59
CA SER A 37 -1.90 10.96 -24.41
C SER A 37 -0.67 11.82 -24.65
N LYS A 38 -0.25 11.97 -25.91
CA LYS A 38 0.78 12.93 -26.35
C LYS A 38 0.46 14.39 -25.98
N THR A 39 -0.67 14.63 -25.31
CA THR A 39 -1.06 15.92 -24.75
C THR A 39 -0.60 15.97 -23.28
N ASN A 40 0.56 16.56 -23.09
CA ASN A 40 1.31 16.63 -21.82
C ASN A 40 0.72 17.61 -20.78
N HIS A 41 -0.59 17.80 -20.68
CA HIS A 41 -1.18 18.68 -19.67
C HIS A 41 -1.41 17.91 -18.38
N ARG A 42 -0.43 17.92 -17.47
CA ARG A 42 -0.59 17.40 -16.11
C ARG A 42 -1.13 18.51 -15.23
N SER A 43 -2.27 18.27 -14.60
CA SER A 43 -2.94 19.22 -13.70
C SER A 43 -2.78 18.86 -12.22
N SER A 44 -1.95 17.86 -11.91
CA SER A 44 -1.74 17.35 -10.56
C SER A 44 -0.43 16.56 -10.46
N SER A 45 -0.01 16.26 -9.24
CA SER A 45 1.17 15.45 -8.95
C SER A 45 0.85 13.96 -9.07
N GLU A 46 1.20 13.37 -10.17
CA GLU A 46 1.14 11.92 -10.39
C GLU A 46 2.49 11.37 -10.84
N LEU A 47 2.81 10.14 -10.45
CA LEU A 47 4.03 9.44 -10.86
C LEU A 47 3.65 8.09 -11.46
N VAL A 48 4.28 7.76 -12.57
CA VAL A 48 4.22 6.44 -13.19
C VAL A 48 5.61 5.86 -13.17
N LEU A 49 5.76 4.67 -12.59
CA LEU A 49 7.03 3.98 -12.40
C LEU A 49 7.02 2.72 -13.24
N PRO A 50 7.67 2.70 -14.42
CA PRO A 50 7.83 1.49 -15.20
C PRO A 50 8.72 0.48 -14.48
N MET A 51 8.26 -0.76 -14.33
CA MET A 51 9.01 -1.80 -13.62
C MET A 51 10.33 -2.18 -14.32
N ILE A 52 10.43 -1.97 -15.62
CA ILE A 52 11.67 -2.20 -16.35
C ILE A 52 12.82 -1.30 -15.90
N GLU A 53 12.52 -0.06 -15.49
CA GLU A 53 13.53 0.86 -14.95
C GLU A 53 13.98 0.42 -13.55
N LEU A 54 13.04 -0.06 -12.76
CA LEU A 54 13.27 -0.51 -11.39
C LEU A 54 14.05 -1.83 -11.35
N ALA A 55 13.85 -2.69 -12.32
CA ALA A 55 14.60 -3.94 -12.47
C ALA A 55 16.12 -3.72 -12.66
N ARG A 56 16.56 -2.53 -13.10
CA ARG A 56 17.97 -2.17 -13.25
C ARG A 56 18.73 -2.13 -11.92
N PHE A 57 18.04 -1.86 -10.82
CA PHE A 57 18.60 -1.79 -9.47
C PHE A 57 18.43 -3.09 -8.68
N ASN A 58 17.86 -4.15 -9.27
CA ASN A 58 17.58 -5.42 -8.61
C ASN A 58 16.79 -5.27 -7.30
N VAL A 59 15.89 -4.29 -7.24
CA VAL A 59 15.03 -4.05 -6.08
C VAL A 59 14.03 -5.20 -5.97
N VAL A 60 13.95 -5.79 -4.78
CA VAL A 60 13.19 -7.02 -4.54
C VAL A 60 12.03 -6.84 -3.56
N ASP A 61 11.89 -5.66 -2.95
CA ASP A 61 10.79 -5.36 -2.03
C ASP A 61 10.12 -4.01 -2.32
N GLY A 62 8.80 -3.95 -2.07
CA GLY A 62 7.98 -2.78 -2.36
C GLY A 62 8.27 -1.58 -1.46
N ASN A 63 8.70 -1.79 -0.23
CA ASN A 63 8.99 -0.68 0.69
C ASN A 63 10.21 0.12 0.20
N THR A 64 11.32 -0.55 -0.11
CA THR A 64 12.53 0.08 -0.65
C THR A 64 12.25 0.83 -1.95
N LEU A 65 11.44 0.23 -2.83
CA LEU A 65 11.05 0.84 -4.09
C LEU A 65 10.25 2.12 -3.89
N LEU A 66 9.18 2.05 -3.12
CA LEU A 66 8.25 3.15 -2.93
C LEU A 66 8.86 4.27 -2.09
N GLN A 67 9.72 3.94 -1.14
CA GLN A 67 10.46 4.92 -0.34
C GLN A 67 11.42 5.78 -1.18
N SER A 68 11.83 5.32 -2.36
CA SER A 68 12.64 6.14 -3.27
C SER A 68 11.85 7.26 -3.97
N GLN A 69 10.51 7.25 -3.85
CA GLN A 69 9.66 8.23 -4.53
C GLN A 69 9.39 9.45 -3.67
N PRO A 70 9.40 10.67 -4.24
CA PRO A 70 9.14 11.87 -3.48
C PRO A 70 7.74 11.85 -2.86
N GLY A 71 7.63 12.25 -1.60
CA GLY A 71 6.36 12.30 -0.85
C GLY A 71 5.76 10.96 -0.46
N VAL A 72 6.47 9.83 -0.67
CA VAL A 72 6.05 8.51 -0.24
C VAL A 72 6.90 8.06 0.94
N TYR A 73 6.25 7.72 2.04
CA TYR A 73 6.87 7.26 3.28
C TYR A 73 6.57 5.79 3.49
N THR A 74 7.54 5.03 3.94
CA THR A 74 7.36 3.63 4.30
C THR A 74 7.93 3.34 5.67
N GLN A 75 7.29 2.44 6.41
CA GLN A 75 7.82 1.89 7.65
C GLN A 75 8.12 0.41 7.45
N GLN A 76 9.37 0.05 7.63
CA GLN A 76 9.77 -1.37 7.56
C GLN A 76 9.34 -2.09 8.84
N GLU A 77 8.97 -3.36 8.68
CA GLU A 77 8.51 -4.21 9.77
C GLU A 77 9.19 -5.58 9.78
N ASP A 78 9.14 -6.30 8.67
CA ASP A 78 9.64 -7.68 8.53
C ASP A 78 11.01 -7.76 7.83
N GLY A 79 11.44 -6.71 7.18
CA GLY A 79 12.69 -6.64 6.43
C GLY A 79 12.70 -7.39 5.09
N TRP A 80 11.57 -8.02 4.71
CA TRP A 80 11.39 -8.75 3.45
C TRP A 80 10.37 -8.11 2.52
N GLY A 81 9.66 -7.08 2.99
CA GLY A 81 8.60 -6.40 2.25
C GLY A 81 7.27 -7.16 2.22
N LEU A 82 7.05 -8.08 3.16
CA LEU A 82 5.80 -8.83 3.27
C LEU A 82 4.65 -7.96 3.78
N ARG A 83 4.97 -6.83 4.42
CA ARG A 83 3.99 -5.87 4.95
C ARG A 83 4.29 -4.49 4.39
N LEU A 84 3.37 -3.97 3.60
CA LEU A 84 3.44 -2.60 3.12
C LEU A 84 2.81 -1.66 4.16
N ASN A 85 3.64 -0.82 4.74
CA ASN A 85 3.21 0.29 5.58
C ASN A 85 3.58 1.58 4.86
N ILE A 86 2.62 2.16 4.14
CA ILE A 86 2.83 3.28 3.22
C ILE A 86 1.94 4.45 3.61
N GLY A 87 2.52 5.64 3.67
CA GLY A 87 1.84 6.92 3.71
C GLY A 87 2.29 7.81 2.55
N ILE A 88 1.45 8.73 2.14
CA ILE A 88 1.75 9.72 1.11
C ILE A 88 1.55 11.10 1.71
N ARG A 89 2.54 12.01 1.49
CA ARG A 89 2.51 13.41 1.98
C ARG A 89 2.15 13.52 3.47
N GLY A 90 2.71 12.61 4.29
CA GLY A 90 2.53 12.64 5.74
C GLY A 90 1.25 11.99 6.27
N SER A 91 0.41 11.39 5.43
CA SER A 91 -0.64 10.49 5.94
C SER A 91 -0.01 9.32 6.70
N GLY A 92 -0.65 8.84 7.75
CA GLY A 92 -0.12 7.74 8.58
C GLY A 92 0.21 6.50 7.76
N VAL A 93 1.26 5.79 8.17
CA VAL A 93 1.81 4.63 7.43
C VAL A 93 1.19 3.28 7.83
N GLU A 94 0.49 3.21 8.97
CA GLU A 94 0.03 1.95 9.58
C GLU A 94 -0.81 1.13 8.60
N ARG A 95 -0.28 -0.01 8.18
CA ARG A 95 -0.91 -0.95 7.24
C ARG A 95 -1.50 -0.27 6.01
N SER A 96 -0.92 0.85 5.56
CA SER A 96 -1.38 1.62 4.41
C SER A 96 -2.87 2.01 4.47
N SER A 97 -3.44 2.11 5.66
CA SER A 97 -4.89 2.26 5.87
C SER A 97 -5.45 3.63 5.48
N ARG A 98 -4.59 4.61 5.17
CA ARG A 98 -4.96 5.98 4.78
C ARG A 98 -4.75 6.28 3.30
N ILE A 99 -4.37 5.27 2.54
CA ILE A 99 -4.20 5.36 1.09
C ILE A 99 -5.03 4.28 0.41
N THR A 100 -5.50 4.57 -0.80
CA THR A 100 -6.21 3.57 -1.61
C THR A 100 -5.20 2.71 -2.37
N LEU A 101 -5.15 1.41 -2.07
CA LEU A 101 -4.35 0.44 -2.82
C LEU A 101 -5.20 -0.29 -3.85
N MET A 102 -4.70 -0.41 -5.07
CA MET A 102 -5.41 -1.02 -6.19
C MET A 102 -4.51 -1.91 -7.04
N GLU A 103 -5.11 -2.93 -7.67
CA GLU A 103 -4.55 -3.68 -8.81
C GLU A 103 -5.48 -3.45 -10.03
N ASP A 104 -4.95 -2.92 -11.12
CA ASP A 104 -5.72 -2.56 -12.34
C ASP A 104 -6.98 -1.73 -12.03
N GLY A 105 -6.90 -0.86 -11.02
CA GLY A 105 -8.00 0.00 -10.59
C GLY A 105 -9.06 -0.66 -9.70
N ILE A 106 -8.83 -1.89 -9.25
CA ILE A 106 -9.69 -2.60 -8.29
C ILE A 106 -9.02 -2.60 -6.91
N LEU A 107 -9.79 -2.37 -5.85
CA LEU A 107 -9.30 -2.31 -4.47
C LEU A 107 -8.65 -3.64 -4.06
N THR A 108 -7.44 -3.58 -3.48
CA THR A 108 -6.67 -4.77 -3.06
C THR A 108 -6.65 -4.99 -1.57
N ALA A 109 -6.92 -3.95 -0.75
CA ALA A 109 -7.07 -4.17 0.68
C ALA A 109 -8.18 -5.21 0.93
N PRO A 110 -7.97 -6.21 1.82
CA PRO A 110 -8.90 -7.31 2.01
C PRO A 110 -10.35 -6.89 2.31
N ALA A 111 -10.53 -5.79 3.02
CA ALA A 111 -11.83 -5.16 3.27
C ALA A 111 -11.63 -3.63 3.35
N ALA A 112 -11.60 -2.98 2.18
CA ALA A 112 -11.17 -1.60 2.03
C ALA A 112 -12.05 -0.59 2.78
N TYR A 113 -13.33 -0.88 2.99
CA TYR A 113 -14.26 0.00 3.68
C TYR A 113 -14.44 -0.36 5.16
N SER A 114 -14.57 -1.65 5.50
CA SER A 114 -14.86 -2.08 6.86
C SER A 114 -13.60 -2.34 7.72
N ALA A 115 -12.46 -2.71 7.08
CA ALA A 115 -11.18 -2.98 7.75
C ALA A 115 -10.00 -2.70 6.81
N PRO A 116 -9.62 -1.43 6.58
CA PRO A 116 -8.76 -1.00 5.47
C PRO A 116 -7.29 -1.44 5.57
N ALA A 117 -6.86 -2.07 6.66
CA ALA A 117 -5.48 -2.52 6.82
C ALA A 117 -5.03 -3.47 5.70
N ALA A 118 -3.96 -3.10 4.99
CA ALA A 118 -3.39 -3.88 3.90
C ALA A 118 -2.57 -5.05 4.43
N TYR A 119 -3.18 -6.22 4.51
CA TYR A 119 -2.50 -7.47 4.86
C TYR A 119 -2.00 -8.27 3.66
N TYR A 120 -2.41 -7.91 2.46
CA TYR A 120 -1.85 -8.39 1.21
C TYR A 120 -0.86 -7.35 0.68
N SER A 121 0.36 -7.78 0.36
CA SER A 121 1.39 -6.97 -0.29
C SER A 121 1.55 -7.41 -1.73
N PRO A 122 1.30 -6.53 -2.72
CA PRO A 122 1.51 -6.83 -4.13
C PRO A 122 2.95 -7.24 -4.45
N VAL A 123 3.14 -8.34 -5.15
CA VAL A 123 4.46 -8.89 -5.50
C VAL A 123 4.98 -8.22 -6.76
N LEU A 124 6.09 -7.49 -6.68
CA LEU A 124 6.56 -6.54 -7.71
C LEU A 124 6.73 -7.16 -9.11
N TRP A 125 7.22 -8.40 -9.23
CA TRP A 125 7.50 -9.04 -10.53
C TRP A 125 6.25 -9.22 -11.41
N LYS A 126 5.04 -9.14 -10.82
CA LYS A 126 3.75 -9.33 -11.51
C LYS A 126 3.34 -8.11 -12.35
N TYR A 127 3.85 -6.93 -12.02
CA TYR A 127 3.39 -5.67 -12.59
C TYR A 127 4.32 -5.14 -13.66
N GLU A 128 3.78 -4.33 -14.55
CA GLU A 128 4.53 -3.57 -15.56
C GLU A 128 4.83 -2.16 -15.12
N GLN A 129 3.93 -1.58 -14.34
CA GLN A 129 4.10 -0.24 -13.79
C GLN A 129 3.36 -0.07 -12.46
N ILE A 130 3.76 0.95 -11.71
CA ILE A 130 3.10 1.41 -10.51
C ILE A 130 2.72 2.87 -10.71
N GLU A 131 1.45 3.20 -10.48
CA GLU A 131 0.93 4.56 -10.53
C GLU A 131 0.75 5.08 -9.10
N ILE A 132 1.34 6.24 -8.80
CA ILE A 132 1.19 6.92 -7.51
C ILE A 132 0.42 8.21 -7.75
N LEU A 133 -0.80 8.26 -7.22
CA LEU A 133 -1.73 9.35 -7.40
C LEU A 133 -1.73 10.22 -6.15
N LYS A 134 -1.26 11.45 -6.30
CA LYS A 134 -1.22 12.45 -5.23
C LYS A 134 -2.11 13.64 -5.61
N GLY A 135 -2.51 14.42 -4.63
CA GLY A 135 -3.27 15.62 -4.90
C GLY A 135 -4.60 15.35 -5.61
N GLY A 136 -4.99 16.24 -6.52
CA GLY A 136 -6.23 16.14 -7.29
C GLY A 136 -6.39 14.88 -8.14
N ALA A 137 -5.29 14.18 -8.47
CA ALA A 137 -5.33 12.90 -9.17
C ALA A 137 -6.02 11.81 -8.35
N ALA A 138 -5.91 11.85 -7.02
CA ALA A 138 -6.51 10.86 -6.13
C ALA A 138 -8.03 10.99 -5.97
N LEU A 139 -8.64 12.08 -6.41
CA LEU A 139 -10.08 12.34 -6.25
C LEU A 139 -10.95 11.24 -6.88
N ILE A 140 -10.52 10.66 -8.00
CA ILE A 140 -11.29 9.60 -8.70
C ILE A 140 -11.14 8.22 -8.06
N THR A 141 -10.29 8.07 -7.05
CA THR A 141 -10.05 6.84 -6.31
C THR A 141 -10.86 6.83 -5.00
N GLY A 142 -10.65 5.96 -4.13
CA GLY A 142 -11.33 5.89 -2.82
C GLY A 142 -11.49 4.42 -2.41
N PRO A 143 -11.82 4.18 -1.16
CA PRO A 143 -12.39 5.10 -0.17
C PRO A 143 -11.38 5.91 0.64
N GLN A 144 -10.11 5.48 0.79
CA GLN A 144 -9.10 6.22 1.53
C GLN A 144 -8.38 7.19 0.59
N SER A 145 -8.81 8.43 0.55
CA SER A 145 -8.27 9.45 -0.36
C SER A 145 -7.59 10.64 0.34
N THR A 146 -7.49 10.63 1.68
CA THR A 146 -6.78 11.69 2.42
C THR A 146 -5.29 11.71 2.10
N GLY A 147 -4.64 10.55 1.95
CA GLY A 147 -3.24 10.44 1.59
C GLY A 147 -2.97 10.35 0.09
N GLY A 148 -3.88 9.76 -0.67
CA GLY A 148 -3.68 9.48 -2.09
C GLY A 148 -3.96 8.02 -2.46
N ALA A 149 -3.42 7.57 -3.60
CA ALA A 149 -3.63 6.19 -4.04
C ALA A 149 -2.40 5.61 -4.74
N ILE A 150 -2.27 4.29 -4.69
CA ILE A 150 -1.29 3.53 -5.48
C ILE A 150 -2.02 2.46 -6.27
N ASN A 151 -1.77 2.40 -7.57
CA ASN A 151 -2.31 1.39 -8.46
C ASN A 151 -1.18 0.56 -9.07
N PHE A 152 -1.23 -0.75 -8.87
CA PHE A 152 -0.31 -1.71 -9.47
C PHE A 152 -0.93 -2.23 -10.76
N VAL A 153 -0.26 -2.00 -11.89
CA VAL A 153 -0.77 -2.36 -13.22
C VAL A 153 -0.13 -3.65 -13.69
N THR A 154 -0.95 -4.66 -13.94
CA THR A 154 -0.49 -5.96 -14.47
C THR A 154 -0.17 -5.86 -15.96
N ALA A 155 0.37 -6.94 -16.53
CA ALA A 155 0.78 -7.00 -17.95
C ALA A 155 -0.33 -6.51 -18.90
N THR A 156 0.11 -5.73 -19.90
CA THR A 156 -0.72 -5.16 -20.95
C THR A 156 -0.36 -5.77 -22.30
N PRO A 157 -1.26 -5.79 -23.28
CA PRO A 157 -0.98 -6.31 -24.62
C PRO A 157 0.28 -5.71 -25.25
N GLN A 158 1.16 -6.58 -25.76
CA GLN A 158 2.34 -6.23 -26.53
C GLN A 158 2.16 -6.72 -27.97
N GLU A 159 2.86 -6.10 -28.91
CA GLU A 159 2.81 -6.49 -30.33
C GLU A 159 3.29 -7.92 -30.58
N MET A 160 4.26 -8.39 -29.79
CA MET A 160 4.84 -9.73 -29.91
C MET A 160 4.67 -10.51 -28.61
N ASP A 161 4.53 -11.81 -28.74
CA ASP A 161 4.59 -12.72 -27.62
C ASP A 161 5.96 -12.65 -26.93
N TYR A 162 5.96 -12.82 -25.61
CA TYR A 162 7.18 -12.83 -24.83
C TYR A 162 7.08 -13.81 -23.66
N HIS A 163 8.23 -14.34 -23.25
CA HIS A 163 8.33 -15.17 -22.05
C HIS A 163 9.54 -14.71 -21.25
N GLN A 164 9.33 -14.43 -19.99
CA GLN A 164 10.37 -13.98 -19.08
C GLN A 164 10.51 -14.97 -17.92
N ILE A 165 11.73 -15.41 -17.65
CA ILE A 165 12.04 -16.24 -16.48
C ILE A 165 13.12 -15.52 -15.69
N ARG A 166 12.90 -15.37 -14.39
CA ARG A 166 13.87 -14.75 -13.48
C ARG A 166 14.07 -15.64 -12.26
N THR A 167 15.32 -15.87 -11.91
CA THR A 167 15.71 -16.59 -10.70
C THR A 167 16.71 -15.77 -9.93
N THR A 168 16.60 -15.76 -8.60
CA THR A 168 17.52 -15.04 -7.72
C THR A 168 17.76 -15.86 -6.48
N ALA A 169 19.03 -16.09 -6.14
CA ALA A 169 19.47 -16.63 -4.85
C ALA A 169 20.18 -15.53 -4.05
N GLY A 170 20.15 -15.60 -2.74
CA GLY A 170 20.76 -14.55 -1.92
C GLY A 170 21.05 -14.94 -0.47
N ALA A 171 21.46 -13.95 0.29
CA ALA A 171 21.74 -14.08 1.71
C ALA A 171 20.54 -14.64 2.48
N TYR A 172 20.83 -15.31 3.59
CA TYR A 172 19.81 -15.88 4.51
C TYR A 172 18.87 -16.89 3.85
N GLY A 173 19.41 -17.69 2.91
CA GLY A 173 18.65 -18.71 2.19
C GLY A 173 17.58 -18.14 1.26
N ARG A 174 17.71 -16.89 0.81
CA ARG A 174 16.77 -16.29 -0.13
C ARG A 174 16.78 -17.01 -1.46
N LEU A 175 15.59 -17.39 -1.92
CA LEU A 175 15.37 -17.94 -3.24
C LEU A 175 14.09 -17.32 -3.84
N MET A 176 14.21 -16.75 -5.04
CA MET A 176 13.10 -16.26 -5.82
C MET A 176 13.15 -16.85 -7.22
N ALA A 177 12.05 -17.33 -7.72
CA ALA A 177 11.87 -17.78 -9.09
C ALA A 177 10.51 -17.35 -9.60
N ASN A 178 10.45 -16.77 -10.79
CA ASN A 178 9.19 -16.44 -11.44
C ASN A 178 9.28 -16.59 -12.95
N ALA A 179 8.14 -16.84 -13.56
CA ALA A 179 7.95 -16.87 -14.99
C ALA A 179 6.69 -16.09 -15.35
N ARG A 180 6.74 -15.26 -16.38
CA ARG A 180 5.58 -14.55 -16.91
C ARG A 180 5.67 -14.41 -18.43
N GLY A 181 4.54 -14.24 -19.07
CA GLY A 181 4.53 -14.07 -20.51
C GLY A 181 3.17 -13.76 -21.08
N GLN A 182 3.19 -13.52 -22.38
CA GLN A 182 2.03 -13.36 -23.25
C GLN A 182 2.05 -14.44 -24.34
N VAL A 183 0.90 -14.97 -24.66
CA VAL A 183 0.66 -15.88 -25.78
C VAL A 183 -0.53 -15.35 -26.59
N THR A 184 -0.31 -15.05 -27.83
CA THR A 184 -1.36 -14.69 -28.80
C THR A 184 -1.96 -15.99 -29.37
N LEU A 185 -3.19 -16.30 -28.98
CA LEU A 185 -3.87 -17.51 -29.43
C LEU A 185 -4.40 -17.37 -30.87
N ASN A 186 -4.84 -16.18 -31.21
CA ASN A 186 -5.28 -15.76 -32.56
C ASN A 186 -5.42 -14.23 -32.58
N ASP A 187 -5.78 -13.66 -33.75
CA ASP A 187 -5.89 -12.22 -33.97
C ASP A 187 -6.85 -11.49 -33.01
N ARG A 188 -7.68 -12.22 -32.26
CA ARG A 188 -8.66 -11.65 -31.31
C ARG A 188 -8.47 -12.09 -29.87
N SER A 189 -7.50 -12.95 -29.59
CA SER A 189 -7.41 -13.59 -28.27
C SER A 189 -5.96 -13.62 -27.78
N GLN A 190 -5.72 -12.99 -26.64
CA GLN A 190 -4.43 -12.95 -25.99
C GLN A 190 -4.53 -13.49 -24.56
N PHE A 191 -3.54 -14.25 -24.17
CA PHE A 191 -3.45 -14.87 -22.86
C PHE A 191 -2.16 -14.47 -22.16
N PHE A 192 -2.27 -13.99 -20.94
CA PHE A 192 -1.16 -13.61 -20.08
C PHE A 192 -1.10 -14.55 -18.88
N TYR A 193 0.09 -14.87 -18.47
CA TYR A 193 0.31 -15.68 -17.28
C TYR A 193 1.50 -15.16 -16.47
N GLY A 194 1.47 -15.46 -15.20
CA GLY A 194 2.59 -15.27 -14.31
C GLY A 194 2.49 -16.23 -13.13
N LEU A 195 3.61 -16.86 -12.80
CA LEU A 195 3.75 -17.76 -11.66
C LEU A 195 5.09 -17.46 -10.96
N GLY A 196 5.09 -17.42 -9.65
CA GLY A 196 6.32 -17.14 -8.92
C GLY A 196 6.32 -17.63 -7.49
N ARG A 197 7.51 -17.90 -7.00
CA ARG A 197 7.81 -18.21 -5.60
C ARG A 197 8.91 -17.28 -5.10
N ASN A 198 8.75 -16.77 -3.88
CA ASN A 198 9.74 -16.00 -3.15
C ASN A 198 9.83 -16.55 -1.73
N GLY A 199 11.04 -16.78 -1.22
CA GLY A 199 11.22 -17.29 0.13
C GLY A 199 12.61 -17.01 0.68
N ALA A 200 12.75 -17.14 1.99
CA ALA A 200 14.01 -17.03 2.72
C ALA A 200 13.94 -17.84 4.02
N GLN A 201 15.10 -18.24 4.56
CA GLN A 201 15.18 -18.87 5.88
C GLN A 201 15.04 -17.82 7.01
N GLY A 202 15.39 -16.56 6.74
CA GLY A 202 15.34 -15.46 7.69
C GLY A 202 16.71 -15.06 8.24
N PHE A 203 16.77 -13.86 8.79
CA PHE A 203 18.00 -13.31 9.38
C PHE A 203 17.91 -13.10 10.91
N ASN A 204 16.72 -13.32 11.49
CA ASN A 204 16.57 -13.26 12.95
C ASN A 204 17.22 -14.48 13.60
N ASP A 205 17.60 -14.34 14.84
CA ASP A 205 18.32 -15.36 15.63
C ASP A 205 17.61 -15.62 16.95
N ILE A 206 17.38 -16.90 17.26
CA ILE A 206 17.03 -17.42 18.57
C ILE A 206 18.07 -18.49 18.88
N ASP A 207 18.94 -18.25 19.85
CA ASP A 207 19.95 -19.18 20.33
C ASP A 207 20.82 -19.81 19.22
N GLY A 208 21.24 -18.99 18.24
CA GLY A 208 22.06 -19.40 17.11
C GLY A 208 21.30 -20.06 15.96
N GLN A 209 19.97 -20.21 16.06
CA GLN A 209 19.15 -20.72 14.98
C GLN A 209 18.48 -19.58 14.20
N GLN A 210 18.42 -19.70 12.88
CA GLN A 210 17.79 -18.70 12.02
C GLN A 210 16.27 -18.78 12.10
N TYR A 211 15.63 -17.63 12.31
CA TYR A 211 14.19 -17.44 12.30
C TYR A 211 13.76 -16.28 11.41
N GLY A 212 12.44 -16.03 11.33
CA GLY A 212 11.88 -14.94 10.54
C GLY A 212 11.82 -15.27 9.04
N GLY A 213 11.89 -16.56 8.70
CA GLY A 213 11.77 -17.04 7.33
C GLY A 213 10.36 -16.95 6.79
N PHE A 214 10.24 -17.05 5.46
CA PHE A 214 8.95 -17.03 4.78
C PHE A 214 8.98 -17.82 3.47
N GLY A 215 7.78 -18.20 3.02
CA GLY A 215 7.50 -18.71 1.70
C GLY A 215 6.23 -18.07 1.14
N LEU A 216 6.33 -17.44 -0.02
CA LEU A 216 5.26 -16.78 -0.72
C LEU A 216 5.17 -17.35 -2.13
N ASN A 217 3.97 -17.81 -2.53
CA ASN A 217 3.68 -18.18 -3.91
C ASN A 217 2.61 -17.23 -4.44
N ASP A 218 2.78 -16.77 -5.67
CA ASP A 218 1.84 -15.89 -6.34
C ASP A 218 1.68 -16.31 -7.80
N GLY A 219 0.47 -16.14 -8.33
CA GLY A 219 0.22 -16.41 -9.73
C GLY A 219 -1.00 -15.67 -10.25
N TYR A 220 -1.03 -15.44 -11.55
CA TYR A 220 -2.18 -14.85 -12.23
C TYR A 220 -2.34 -15.39 -13.65
N PHE A 221 -3.57 -15.32 -14.12
CA PHE A 221 -3.96 -15.48 -15.51
C PHE A 221 -4.83 -14.32 -15.92
N LYS A 222 -4.60 -13.80 -17.13
CA LYS A 222 -5.41 -12.76 -17.74
C LYS A 222 -5.70 -13.19 -19.19
N TRP A 223 -6.95 -13.24 -19.55
CA TRP A 223 -7.38 -13.50 -20.91
C TRP A 223 -8.12 -12.28 -21.45
N ILE A 224 -7.71 -11.80 -22.63
CA ILE A 224 -8.33 -10.70 -23.33
C ILE A 224 -8.89 -11.24 -24.63
N GLN A 225 -10.17 -10.99 -24.88
CA GLN A 225 -10.89 -11.41 -26.07
C GLN A 225 -11.50 -10.17 -26.75
N HIS A 226 -11.10 -9.91 -27.98
CA HIS A 226 -11.75 -8.95 -28.87
C HIS A 226 -12.98 -9.64 -29.47
N LEU A 227 -14.16 -9.05 -29.28
CA LEU A 227 -15.43 -9.68 -29.64
C LEU A 227 -15.87 -9.34 -31.07
N ASP A 228 -15.22 -8.32 -31.69
CA ASP A 228 -15.51 -7.86 -33.03
C ASP A 228 -14.23 -7.48 -33.80
N ASP A 229 -14.32 -7.36 -35.13
CA ASP A 229 -13.21 -7.00 -36.02
C ASP A 229 -12.85 -5.49 -35.97
N LYS A 230 -13.69 -4.67 -35.35
CA LYS A 230 -13.51 -3.21 -35.27
C LYS A 230 -12.83 -2.78 -33.98
N ASP A 231 -12.44 -3.73 -33.16
CA ASP A 231 -11.79 -3.49 -31.89
C ASP A 231 -12.64 -2.61 -30.94
N MET A 232 -13.97 -2.72 -31.06
CA MET A 232 -14.90 -1.94 -30.24
C MET A 232 -15.22 -2.63 -28.94
N HIS A 233 -15.30 -3.96 -28.93
CA HIS A 233 -15.80 -4.75 -27.80
C HIS A 233 -14.72 -5.69 -27.28
N HIS A 234 -14.32 -5.53 -26.01
CA HIS A 234 -13.32 -6.37 -25.35
C HIS A 234 -13.88 -6.99 -24.10
N LEU A 235 -13.63 -8.28 -23.93
CA LEU A 235 -13.86 -9.02 -22.69
C LEU A 235 -12.50 -9.35 -22.08
N GLU A 236 -12.36 -9.11 -20.78
CA GLU A 236 -11.20 -9.48 -19.99
C GLU A 236 -11.63 -10.38 -18.84
N VAL A 237 -10.95 -11.50 -18.67
CA VAL A 237 -11.09 -12.37 -17.50
C VAL A 237 -9.76 -12.43 -16.79
N PHE A 238 -9.75 -12.10 -15.51
CA PHE A 238 -8.56 -12.09 -14.66
C PHE A 238 -8.77 -12.99 -13.45
N PHE A 239 -7.75 -13.76 -13.14
CA PHE A 239 -7.70 -14.64 -11.99
C PHE A 239 -6.32 -14.55 -11.35
N ALA A 240 -6.23 -14.36 -10.03
CA ALA A 240 -4.98 -14.35 -9.30
C ALA A 240 -5.10 -15.03 -7.95
N GLY A 241 -4.03 -15.73 -7.56
CA GLY A 241 -3.92 -16.41 -6.27
C GLY A 241 -2.58 -16.13 -5.60
N THR A 242 -2.61 -15.98 -4.27
CA THR A 242 -1.41 -15.76 -3.46
C THR A 242 -1.50 -16.61 -2.20
N THR A 243 -0.40 -17.27 -1.83
CA THR A 243 -0.26 -17.92 -0.51
C THR A 243 1.00 -17.44 0.17
N GLU A 244 0.91 -17.19 1.48
CA GLU A 244 2.04 -16.85 2.32
C GLU A 244 2.06 -17.73 3.58
N ARG A 245 3.26 -18.18 3.94
CA ARG A 245 3.59 -18.74 5.25
C ARG A 245 4.85 -18.05 5.71
N SER A 246 4.83 -17.41 6.87
CA SER A 246 6.00 -16.72 7.40
C SER A 246 6.08 -16.83 8.91
N ASN A 247 7.30 -16.91 9.46
CA ASN A 247 7.56 -16.94 10.90
C ASN A 247 7.73 -15.52 11.44
N GLN A 248 6.91 -14.58 10.96
CA GLN A 248 6.95 -13.20 11.39
C GLN A 248 6.22 -13.00 12.71
N THR A 249 6.82 -12.18 13.58
CA THR A 249 6.28 -11.85 14.90
C THR A 249 5.90 -10.38 14.99
N TYR A 250 4.97 -10.04 15.89
CA TYR A 250 4.77 -8.67 16.36
C TYR A 250 5.79 -8.27 17.43
N LEU A 251 6.43 -9.24 18.06
CA LEU A 251 7.40 -9.01 19.11
C LEU A 251 8.70 -8.46 18.52
N GLY A 252 9.08 -7.25 18.92
CA GLY A 252 10.42 -6.68 18.75
C GLY A 252 11.27 -7.02 19.96
N GLN A 253 12.22 -6.15 20.29
CA GLN A 253 13.12 -6.28 21.41
C GLN A 253 13.02 -5.06 22.33
N SER A 254 13.57 -5.14 23.56
CA SER A 254 13.88 -3.93 24.33
C SER A 254 14.86 -3.05 23.55
N LEU A 255 14.99 -1.78 23.87
CA LEU A 255 15.96 -0.91 23.21
C LEU A 255 17.39 -1.41 23.40
N GLU A 256 17.72 -1.85 24.60
CA GLU A 256 19.06 -2.37 24.94
C GLU A 256 19.39 -3.62 24.11
N ASP A 257 18.51 -4.63 24.09
CA ASP A 257 18.71 -5.85 23.32
C ASP A 257 18.79 -5.59 21.81
N ALA A 258 17.97 -4.67 21.29
CA ALA A 258 17.97 -4.32 19.88
C ALA A 258 19.27 -3.62 19.45
N LEU A 259 19.92 -2.88 20.33
CA LEU A 259 21.22 -2.25 20.07
C LEU A 259 22.39 -3.24 20.22
N GLU A 260 22.30 -4.16 21.18
CA GLU A 260 23.34 -5.18 21.45
C GLU A 260 23.30 -6.31 20.41
N ASN A 261 22.12 -6.90 20.18
CA ASN A 261 21.91 -7.97 19.20
C ASN A 261 20.80 -7.60 18.19
N PRO A 262 21.11 -6.84 17.14
CA PRO A 262 20.13 -6.36 16.16
C PRO A 262 19.36 -7.46 15.41
N ASN A 263 19.85 -8.69 15.37
CA ASN A 263 19.18 -9.84 14.78
C ASN A 263 18.43 -10.70 15.81
N GLY A 264 18.62 -10.42 17.09
CA GLY A 264 18.06 -11.20 18.19
C GLY A 264 16.53 -11.23 18.14
N ARG A 265 15.98 -12.34 18.64
CA ARG A 265 14.57 -12.56 18.81
C ARG A 265 14.35 -13.38 20.08
N TYR A 266 13.34 -13.05 20.86
CA TYR A 266 13.05 -13.77 22.09
C TYR A 266 12.46 -15.15 21.84
N VAL A 267 12.91 -16.17 22.57
CA VAL A 267 12.46 -17.55 22.47
C VAL A 267 10.96 -17.70 22.66
N ALA A 268 10.34 -16.89 23.51
CA ALA A 268 8.89 -16.88 23.71
C ALA A 268 8.09 -16.63 22.43
N SER A 269 8.68 -16.02 21.41
CA SER A 269 8.05 -15.77 20.11
C SER A 269 8.39 -16.81 19.04
N ALA A 270 9.05 -17.91 19.39
CA ALA A 270 9.49 -18.92 18.42
C ALA A 270 8.35 -19.57 17.63
N LEU A 271 7.15 -19.62 18.21
CA LEU A 271 5.95 -20.16 17.56
C LEU A 271 5.16 -19.14 16.73
N ASP A 272 5.56 -17.86 16.77
CA ASP A 272 4.83 -16.84 16.01
C ASP A 272 4.93 -17.11 14.52
N ASN A 273 3.77 -17.11 13.85
CA ASN A 273 3.68 -17.33 12.42
C ASN A 273 2.47 -16.61 11.82
N MET A 274 2.58 -16.36 10.52
CA MET A 274 1.53 -15.79 9.70
C MET A 274 1.22 -16.72 8.54
N ALA A 275 -0.04 -17.02 8.36
CA ALA A 275 -0.58 -17.73 7.21
C ALA A 275 -1.59 -16.84 6.49
N MET A 276 -1.47 -16.72 5.15
CA MET A 276 -2.41 -15.97 4.33
C MET A 276 -2.64 -16.67 2.99
N GLU A 277 -3.89 -16.68 2.58
CA GLU A 277 -4.35 -17.18 1.28
C GLU A 277 -5.27 -16.14 0.66
N ARG A 278 -5.04 -15.80 -0.60
CA ARG A 278 -5.83 -14.83 -1.37
C ARG A 278 -6.25 -15.45 -2.70
N LEU A 279 -7.48 -15.19 -3.08
CA LEU A 279 -8.02 -15.49 -4.38
C LEU A 279 -8.75 -14.25 -4.91
N MET A 280 -8.43 -13.82 -6.12
CA MET A 280 -9.05 -12.68 -6.81
C MET A 280 -9.55 -13.11 -8.18
N THR A 281 -10.80 -12.75 -8.50
CA THR A 281 -11.39 -12.92 -9.83
C THR A 281 -11.97 -11.59 -10.30
N ARG A 282 -11.84 -11.31 -11.60
CA ARG A 282 -12.42 -10.13 -12.24
C ARG A 282 -12.87 -10.48 -13.66
N ILE A 283 -14.03 -9.97 -14.03
CA ILE A 283 -14.53 -9.95 -15.40
C ILE A 283 -14.73 -8.50 -15.79
N GLY A 284 -14.02 -8.04 -16.81
CA GLY A 284 -14.08 -6.70 -17.34
C GLY A 284 -14.63 -6.67 -18.76
N TYR A 285 -15.54 -5.77 -19.04
CA TYR A 285 -16.01 -5.52 -20.39
C TYR A 285 -15.74 -4.07 -20.76
N THR A 286 -15.08 -3.86 -21.89
CA THR A 286 -14.76 -2.53 -22.43
C THR A 286 -15.44 -2.32 -23.77
N LEU A 287 -16.10 -1.18 -23.91
CA LEU A 287 -16.64 -0.67 -25.14
C LEU A 287 -15.82 0.55 -25.58
N ASN A 288 -15.06 0.42 -26.65
CA ASN A 288 -14.34 1.52 -27.26
C ASN A 288 -15.29 2.32 -28.18
N LEU A 289 -15.25 3.63 -28.02
CA LEU A 289 -16.02 4.60 -28.79
C LEU A 289 -15.04 5.43 -29.64
N LYS A 290 -15.52 6.09 -30.70
CA LYS A 290 -14.69 6.97 -31.55
C LYS A 290 -13.92 8.05 -30.75
N ARG A 291 -14.42 8.48 -29.61
CA ARG A 291 -13.87 9.58 -28.79
C ARG A 291 -13.75 9.24 -27.32
N GLY A 292 -13.69 7.96 -26.99
CA GLY A 292 -13.61 7.55 -25.60
C GLY A 292 -13.86 6.05 -25.44
N TRP A 293 -14.11 5.64 -24.21
CA TRP A 293 -14.38 4.26 -23.85
C TRP A 293 -15.27 4.19 -22.61
N VAL A 294 -15.96 3.08 -22.44
CA VAL A 294 -16.68 2.72 -21.22
C VAL A 294 -16.27 1.31 -20.82
N ARG A 295 -16.00 1.11 -19.55
CA ARG A 295 -15.66 -0.19 -18.97
C ARG A 295 -16.53 -0.50 -17.76
N ALA A 296 -16.95 -1.76 -17.67
CA ALA A 296 -17.59 -2.36 -16.50
C ALA A 296 -16.72 -3.48 -15.97
N ASP A 297 -16.46 -3.52 -14.67
CA ASP A 297 -15.71 -4.57 -13.98
C ASP A 297 -16.59 -5.19 -12.88
N LEU A 298 -16.79 -6.50 -12.96
CA LEU A 298 -17.32 -7.32 -11.87
C LEU A 298 -16.15 -8.03 -11.20
N TYR A 299 -16.00 -7.89 -9.88
CA TYR A 299 -14.87 -8.48 -9.17
C TYR A 299 -15.26 -9.08 -7.83
N ARG A 300 -14.47 -10.08 -7.42
CA ARG A 300 -14.57 -10.72 -6.11
C ARG A 300 -13.19 -11.15 -5.63
N GLN A 301 -12.88 -10.84 -4.38
CA GLN A 301 -11.67 -11.20 -3.69
C GLN A 301 -12.00 -11.91 -2.39
N PHE A 302 -11.29 -12.97 -2.14
CA PHE A 302 -11.31 -13.74 -0.90
C PHE A 302 -9.94 -13.68 -0.25
N VAL A 303 -9.86 -13.42 1.05
CA VAL A 303 -8.61 -13.51 1.82
C VAL A 303 -8.88 -14.24 3.12
N HIS A 304 -8.13 -15.29 3.39
CA HIS A 304 -8.05 -15.90 4.71
C HIS A 304 -6.69 -15.57 5.30
N ARG A 305 -6.66 -15.13 6.55
CA ARG A 305 -5.45 -14.78 7.26
C ARG A 305 -5.52 -15.25 8.70
N ASN A 306 -4.49 -15.96 9.13
CA ASN A 306 -4.25 -16.26 10.55
C ASN A 306 -2.86 -15.78 10.94
N TRP A 307 -2.78 -14.76 11.79
CA TRP A 307 -1.55 -14.39 12.45
C TRP A 307 -1.58 -14.95 13.86
N TYR A 308 -0.90 -16.07 14.05
CA TYR A 308 -0.72 -16.75 15.33
C TYR A 308 0.48 -16.13 16.02
N LYS A 309 0.31 -15.49 17.15
CA LYS A 309 1.35 -14.67 17.75
C LYS A 309 1.24 -14.58 19.27
N LEU A 310 2.38 -14.39 19.91
CA LEU A 310 2.47 -14.09 21.34
C LEU A 310 1.67 -12.80 21.66
N ASP A 311 0.77 -12.89 22.64
CA ASP A 311 -0.16 -11.82 23.05
C ASP A 311 0.16 -11.33 24.47
N LYS A 312 0.26 -12.27 25.42
CA LYS A 312 0.48 -11.97 26.85
C LYS A 312 1.38 -13.00 27.50
N VAL A 313 1.99 -12.60 28.63
CA VAL A 313 2.72 -13.47 29.56
C VAL A 313 2.07 -13.37 30.92
N SER A 314 1.97 -14.49 31.67
CA SER A 314 1.38 -14.57 33.00
C SER A 314 2.27 -15.35 33.97
N ASP A 315 2.35 -14.89 35.21
CA ASP A 315 2.98 -15.58 36.34
C ASP A 315 1.98 -16.39 37.17
N GLY A 316 0.72 -16.52 36.70
CA GLY A 316 -0.39 -17.17 37.41
C GLY A 316 -1.23 -16.20 38.23
N SER A 317 -0.71 -15.08 38.68
CA SER A 317 -1.44 -14.02 39.41
C SER A 317 -1.71 -12.79 38.56
N THR A 318 -0.75 -12.40 37.72
CA THR A 318 -0.77 -11.24 36.88
C THR A 318 -0.58 -11.66 35.43
N SER A 319 -1.26 -10.98 34.49
CA SER A 319 -1.10 -11.21 33.05
C SER A 319 -0.82 -9.88 32.34
N LEU A 320 0.33 -9.77 31.67
CA LEU A 320 0.79 -8.56 30.99
C LEU A 320 0.87 -8.74 29.49
N GLY A 321 0.46 -7.72 28.76
CA GLY A 321 0.69 -7.64 27.31
C GLY A 321 2.18 -7.49 26.98
N VAL A 322 2.62 -8.10 25.89
CA VAL A 322 4.04 -8.04 25.48
C VAL A 322 4.53 -6.61 25.24
N SER A 323 3.66 -5.72 24.76
CA SER A 323 3.99 -4.29 24.57
C SER A 323 4.35 -3.62 25.90
N SER A 324 3.57 -3.86 26.95
CA SER A 324 3.81 -3.27 28.29
C SER A 324 5.12 -3.77 28.90
N ILE A 325 5.43 -5.07 28.72
CA ILE A 325 6.68 -5.65 29.23
C ILE A 325 7.88 -5.00 28.54
N LEU A 326 7.83 -4.84 27.21
CA LEU A 326 8.95 -4.28 26.42
C LEU A 326 9.07 -2.75 26.55
N ALA A 327 7.99 -2.06 26.87
CA ALA A 327 8.06 -0.62 27.15
C ALA A 327 8.78 -0.34 28.50
N ASN A 328 8.61 -1.23 29.50
CA ASN A 328 9.15 -1.05 30.85
C ASN A 328 9.81 -2.34 31.36
N PRO A 329 10.88 -2.84 30.73
CA PRO A 329 11.48 -4.13 31.08
C PRO A 329 12.02 -4.17 32.52
N ASN A 330 12.47 -3.03 33.06
CA ASN A 330 12.99 -2.92 34.41
C ASN A 330 11.90 -3.03 35.48
N ASP A 331 10.67 -2.60 35.17
CA ASP A 331 9.53 -2.71 36.11
C ASP A 331 8.96 -4.14 36.14
N TYR A 332 9.21 -4.91 35.06
CA TYR A 332 8.68 -6.26 34.85
C TYR A 332 9.76 -7.32 34.63
N LEU A 333 10.85 -7.27 35.43
CA LEU A 333 12.05 -8.12 35.26
C LEU A 333 11.73 -9.61 35.12
N GLY A 334 10.80 -10.15 35.90
CA GLY A 334 10.40 -11.56 35.85
C GLY A 334 9.75 -11.92 34.53
N PHE A 335 8.80 -11.10 34.05
CA PHE A 335 8.12 -11.27 32.77
C PHE A 335 9.07 -11.08 31.59
N TYR A 336 9.98 -10.10 31.70
CA TYR A 336 11.01 -9.86 30.67
C TYR A 336 12.01 -11.02 30.60
N GLY A 337 12.42 -11.57 31.75
CA GLY A 337 13.24 -12.79 31.83
C GLY A 337 12.53 -13.98 31.20
N ALA A 338 11.22 -14.13 31.39
CA ALA A 338 10.43 -15.18 30.79
C ALA A 338 10.34 -15.04 29.24
N LEU A 339 10.25 -13.82 28.72
CA LEU A 339 10.31 -13.60 27.27
C LEU A 339 11.65 -14.07 26.69
N ARG A 340 12.75 -13.85 27.40
CA ARG A 340 14.12 -14.22 27.02
C ARG A 340 14.48 -15.69 27.26
N GLY A 341 13.62 -16.46 27.96
CA GLY A 341 13.91 -17.83 28.37
C GLY A 341 14.84 -17.94 29.59
N THR A 342 15.09 -16.86 30.33
CA THR A 342 16.02 -16.83 31.46
C THR A 342 15.34 -17.00 32.83
N ASN A 343 14.01 -16.89 32.90
CA ASN A 343 13.20 -17.05 34.09
C ASN A 343 11.86 -17.68 33.73
N THR A 344 11.76 -19.01 33.80
CA THR A 344 10.67 -19.76 33.20
C THR A 344 9.84 -20.59 34.17
N ASP A 345 10.29 -20.74 35.45
CA ASP A 345 9.77 -21.73 36.36
C ASP A 345 8.26 -21.68 36.66
N THR A 346 7.59 -20.56 36.38
CA THR A 346 6.16 -20.38 36.68
C THR A 346 5.40 -19.60 35.61
N TYR A 347 6.05 -19.23 34.51
CA TYR A 347 5.43 -18.37 33.52
C TYR A 347 4.72 -19.15 32.41
N THR A 348 3.57 -18.64 32.04
CA THR A 348 2.83 -19.07 30.85
C THR A 348 2.67 -17.94 29.86
N ALA A 349 2.51 -18.29 28.61
CA ALA A 349 2.22 -17.36 27.53
C ALA A 349 0.88 -17.68 26.88
N THR A 350 0.17 -16.65 26.42
CA THR A 350 -0.97 -16.85 25.53
C THR A 350 -0.58 -16.44 24.11
N LEU A 351 -0.79 -17.35 23.18
CA LEU A 351 -0.65 -17.08 21.73
C LEU A 351 -2.03 -16.88 21.13
N LYS A 352 -2.23 -15.74 20.50
CA LYS A 352 -3.51 -15.36 19.89
C LYS A 352 -3.54 -15.72 18.41
N ALA A 353 -4.50 -16.54 18.01
CA ALA A 353 -4.85 -16.78 16.63
C ALA A 353 -5.69 -15.61 16.10
N ASN A 354 -5.08 -14.66 15.40
CA ASN A 354 -5.81 -13.59 14.69
C ASN A 354 -6.42 -14.10 13.40
N ASN A 355 -7.26 -15.13 13.54
CA ASN A 355 -7.94 -15.80 12.43
C ASN A 355 -9.04 -14.91 11.87
N ARG A 356 -8.96 -14.59 10.57
CA ARG A 356 -9.90 -13.69 9.89
C ARG A 356 -10.15 -14.15 8.46
N TYR A 357 -11.42 -14.13 8.08
CA TYR A 357 -11.88 -14.33 6.72
C TYR A 357 -12.40 -13.00 6.17
N TYR A 358 -11.95 -12.65 4.98
CA TYR A 358 -12.37 -11.43 4.31
C TYR A 358 -13.03 -11.77 2.99
N LEU A 359 -14.07 -11.04 2.67
CA LEU A 359 -14.70 -11.01 1.36
C LEU A 359 -14.76 -9.56 0.90
N SER A 360 -14.38 -9.31 -0.34
CA SER A 360 -14.50 -8.02 -1.01
C SER A 360 -15.03 -8.25 -2.41
N GLN A 361 -16.12 -7.58 -2.79
CA GLN A 361 -16.74 -7.76 -4.11
C GLN A 361 -17.46 -6.51 -4.56
N GLY A 362 -17.64 -6.35 -5.87
CA GLY A 362 -18.34 -5.19 -6.37
C GLY A 362 -18.49 -5.15 -7.87
N LEU A 363 -19.25 -4.15 -8.30
CA LEU A 363 -19.43 -3.78 -9.70
C LEU A 363 -18.97 -2.33 -9.84
N GLN A 364 -18.07 -2.09 -10.81
CA GLN A 364 -17.50 -0.78 -11.07
C GLN A 364 -17.69 -0.41 -12.54
N PHE A 365 -18.12 0.82 -12.78
CA PHE A 365 -18.21 1.43 -14.10
C PHE A 365 -17.23 2.59 -14.18
N ARG A 366 -16.52 2.69 -15.29
CA ARG A 366 -15.63 3.82 -15.60
C ARG A 366 -15.76 4.16 -17.06
N GLY A 367 -15.63 5.42 -17.38
CA GLY A 367 -15.64 5.86 -18.76
C GLY A 367 -14.94 7.18 -18.97
N GLN A 368 -14.48 7.37 -20.19
CA GLN A 368 -13.85 8.60 -20.65
C GLN A 368 -14.44 8.97 -22.01
N TYR A 369 -14.70 10.25 -22.18
CA TYR A 369 -15.15 10.80 -23.46
C TYR A 369 -14.45 12.13 -23.73
N SER A 370 -13.95 12.33 -24.94
CA SER A 370 -13.27 13.56 -25.36
C SER A 370 -14.04 14.24 -26.48
N GLN A 371 -14.25 15.55 -26.36
CA GLN A 371 -14.89 16.36 -27.38
C GLN A 371 -14.19 17.72 -27.53
N ARG A 372 -14.31 18.30 -28.72
CA ARG A 372 -13.81 19.64 -29.00
C ARG A 372 -14.99 20.58 -29.26
N ALA A 373 -14.97 21.75 -28.64
CA ALA A 373 -15.92 22.84 -28.91
C ALA A 373 -15.10 24.11 -29.18
N GLY A 374 -15.06 24.54 -30.44
CA GLY A 374 -14.14 25.59 -30.88
C GLY A 374 -12.69 25.15 -30.61
N ASP A 375 -11.92 26.01 -29.96
CA ASP A 375 -10.53 25.75 -29.57
C ASP A 375 -10.34 24.96 -28.28
N VAL A 376 -11.46 24.66 -27.57
CA VAL A 376 -11.41 23.96 -26.29
C VAL A 376 -11.55 22.47 -26.49
N LEU A 377 -10.59 21.70 -25.99
CA LEU A 377 -10.67 20.24 -25.86
C LEU A 377 -11.20 19.90 -24.46
N PHE A 378 -12.36 19.26 -24.40
CA PHE A 378 -12.92 18.70 -23.17
C PHE A 378 -12.64 17.22 -23.09
N LYS A 379 -12.12 16.78 -21.93
CA LYS A 379 -11.99 15.38 -21.55
C LYS A 379 -12.87 15.16 -20.32
N HIS A 380 -13.89 14.35 -20.45
CA HIS A 380 -14.80 13.97 -19.40
C HIS A 380 -14.47 12.57 -18.92
N GLU A 381 -14.42 12.38 -17.64
CA GLU A 381 -14.20 11.08 -16.97
C GLU A 381 -15.27 10.92 -15.91
N ALA A 382 -15.91 9.77 -15.88
CA ALA A 382 -16.92 9.46 -14.88
C ALA A 382 -16.82 7.99 -14.47
N GLY A 383 -17.25 7.70 -13.25
CA GLY A 383 -17.34 6.33 -12.78
C GLY A 383 -18.28 6.20 -11.61
N ALA A 384 -18.70 4.95 -11.38
CA ALA A 384 -19.51 4.55 -10.24
C ALA A 384 -19.02 3.20 -9.73
N ARG A 385 -19.11 2.98 -8.43
CA ARG A 385 -18.76 1.71 -7.78
C ARG A 385 -19.83 1.34 -6.76
N PHE A 386 -20.29 0.11 -6.84
CA PHE A 386 -21.08 -0.55 -5.82
C PHE A 386 -20.21 -1.63 -5.20
N HIS A 387 -19.97 -1.55 -3.91
CA HIS A 387 -19.01 -2.39 -3.21
C HIS A 387 -19.62 -2.96 -1.93
N TYR A 388 -19.23 -4.19 -1.64
CA TYR A 388 -19.46 -4.85 -0.37
C TYR A 388 -18.17 -5.47 0.09
N ASP A 389 -17.79 -5.24 1.34
CA ASP A 389 -16.72 -5.98 1.98
C ASP A 389 -17.05 -6.35 3.43
N GLN A 390 -16.34 -7.37 3.91
CA GLN A 390 -16.45 -7.84 5.29
C GLN A 390 -15.13 -8.40 5.80
N ALA A 391 -14.97 -8.34 7.13
CA ALA A 391 -13.91 -8.96 7.89
C ALA A 391 -14.54 -9.78 9.03
N ASP A 392 -14.60 -11.08 8.86
CA ASP A 392 -15.07 -12.02 9.88
C ASP A 392 -13.90 -12.41 10.80
N ARG A 393 -14.06 -12.16 12.07
CA ARG A 393 -13.08 -12.46 13.13
C ARG A 393 -13.61 -13.58 14.01
N PHE A 394 -12.94 -14.72 13.97
CA PHE A 394 -13.23 -15.87 14.81
C PHE A 394 -11.92 -16.35 15.45
N GLN A 395 -11.60 -15.78 16.59
CA GLN A 395 -10.27 -15.79 17.19
C GLN A 395 -10.26 -16.53 18.53
N HIS A 396 -9.12 -17.14 18.85
CA HIS A 396 -8.89 -17.84 20.14
C HIS A 396 -7.50 -17.51 20.68
N ARG A 397 -7.23 -17.90 21.93
CA ARG A 397 -5.91 -17.85 22.55
C ARG A 397 -5.58 -19.21 23.15
N ASP A 398 -4.47 -19.77 22.68
CA ASP A 398 -3.90 -20.96 23.27
C ASP A 398 -2.90 -20.60 24.36
N THR A 399 -2.77 -21.44 25.37
CA THR A 399 -1.84 -21.24 26.50
C THR A 399 -0.67 -22.19 26.37
N TYR A 400 0.53 -21.69 26.67
CA TYR A 400 1.81 -22.40 26.58
C TYR A 400 2.61 -22.17 27.88
N PHE A 401 3.39 -23.16 28.27
CA PHE A 401 4.47 -22.96 29.22
C PHE A 401 5.65 -22.27 28.54
N LEU A 402 6.23 -21.28 29.21
CA LEU A 402 7.49 -20.67 28.83
C LEU A 402 8.66 -21.44 29.42
N THR A 403 9.66 -21.75 28.64
CA THR A 403 10.88 -22.43 29.00
C THR A 403 12.07 -21.74 28.32
N ASP A 404 13.28 -22.17 28.58
CA ASP A 404 14.48 -21.78 27.82
C ASP A 404 14.48 -22.32 26.36
N GLU A 405 13.58 -23.23 26.06
CA GLU A 405 13.27 -23.78 24.73
C GLU A 405 12.00 -23.10 24.15
N PRO A 406 11.65 -23.34 22.88
CA PRO A 406 10.37 -22.89 22.31
C PRO A 406 9.17 -23.26 23.18
N PRO A 407 8.16 -22.36 23.34
CA PRO A 407 7.05 -22.57 24.27
C PRO A 407 6.33 -23.91 24.08
N THR A 408 6.04 -24.60 25.19
CA THR A 408 5.41 -25.92 25.19
C THR A 408 3.89 -25.78 25.39
N PHE A 409 3.09 -26.41 24.52
CA PHE A 409 1.63 -26.36 24.58
C PHE A 409 1.07 -26.84 25.89
N LEU A 410 0.16 -26.05 26.48
CA LEU A 410 -0.55 -26.38 27.70
C LEU A 410 -2.05 -26.62 27.48
N GLN A 411 -2.73 -25.67 26.83
CA GLN A 411 -4.17 -25.71 26.69
C GLN A 411 -4.63 -24.97 25.43
N ALA A 412 -5.56 -25.55 24.71
CA ALA A 412 -6.26 -24.89 23.62
C ALA A 412 -7.27 -23.87 24.14
N GLY A 413 -7.35 -22.73 23.46
CA GLY A 413 -8.37 -21.73 23.73
C GLY A 413 -9.69 -22.05 23.03
N GLU A 414 -10.77 -21.54 23.58
CA GLU A 414 -12.10 -21.69 22.98
C GLU A 414 -12.21 -20.82 21.72
N ALA A 415 -12.77 -21.38 20.66
CA ALA A 415 -13.00 -20.68 19.41
C ALA A 415 -13.93 -19.48 19.62
N GLY A 416 -13.56 -18.31 19.09
CA GLY A 416 -14.32 -17.06 19.27
C GLY A 416 -14.01 -16.29 20.55
N ALA A 417 -13.44 -16.91 21.60
CA ALA A 417 -13.20 -16.26 22.89
C ALA A 417 -12.26 -15.04 22.85
N ALA A 418 -11.47 -14.88 21.78
CA ALA A 418 -10.57 -13.75 21.59
C ALA A 418 -11.05 -12.76 20.52
N GLY A 419 -12.26 -12.96 19.99
CA GLY A 419 -12.93 -12.10 19.01
C GLY A 419 -13.87 -12.92 18.12
N ASN A 420 -15.16 -12.62 18.20
CA ASN A 420 -16.24 -13.35 17.57
C ASN A 420 -17.22 -12.37 16.89
N ARG A 421 -16.79 -11.77 15.78
CA ARG A 421 -17.56 -10.70 15.16
C ARG A 421 -17.35 -10.56 13.68
N LEU A 422 -18.33 -9.97 13.02
CA LEU A 422 -18.32 -9.56 11.63
C LEU A 422 -18.33 -8.03 11.55
N ASP A 423 -17.28 -7.45 10.96
CA ASP A 423 -17.25 -6.06 10.52
C ASP A 423 -17.54 -6.04 9.03
N ALA A 424 -18.51 -5.27 8.54
CA ALA A 424 -18.83 -5.21 7.13
C ALA A 424 -19.23 -3.80 6.67
N ALA A 425 -19.18 -3.55 5.36
CA ALA A 425 -19.61 -2.31 4.76
C ALA A 425 -20.28 -2.52 3.40
N ARG A 426 -21.33 -1.73 3.15
CA ARG A 426 -21.94 -1.52 1.83
C ARG A 426 -21.62 -0.11 1.40
N ALA A 427 -21.10 0.06 0.21
CA ALA A 427 -20.71 1.37 -0.29
C ALA A 427 -21.22 1.59 -1.72
N ALA A 428 -21.72 2.79 -1.97
CA ALA A 428 -21.99 3.32 -3.29
C ALA A 428 -21.19 4.60 -3.48
N SER A 429 -20.40 4.68 -4.53
CA SER A 429 -19.65 5.88 -4.87
C SER A 429 -19.80 6.24 -6.34
N ALA A 430 -19.74 7.54 -6.62
CA ALA A 430 -19.70 8.04 -7.98
C ALA A 430 -18.79 9.25 -8.08
N TYR A 431 -18.14 9.42 -9.23
CA TYR A 431 -17.34 10.59 -9.51
C TYR A 431 -17.55 11.08 -10.94
N ALA A 432 -17.33 12.37 -11.12
CA ALA A 432 -17.20 13.00 -12.41
C ALA A 432 -16.02 13.97 -12.39
N ARG A 433 -15.22 13.97 -13.45
CA ARG A 433 -14.08 14.87 -13.65
C ARG A 433 -14.10 15.39 -15.09
N THR A 434 -13.98 16.68 -15.26
CA THR A 434 -13.88 17.32 -16.58
C THR A 434 -12.62 18.15 -16.64
N THR A 435 -11.81 17.92 -17.66
CA THR A 435 -10.65 18.74 -18.00
C THR A 435 -10.95 19.52 -19.27
N ALA A 436 -10.90 20.84 -19.21
CA ALA A 436 -11.01 21.74 -20.35
C ALA A 436 -9.62 22.30 -20.66
N SER A 437 -9.14 22.06 -21.89
CA SER A 437 -7.82 22.50 -22.36
C SER A 437 -7.94 23.40 -23.58
N TRP A 438 -7.32 24.58 -23.53
CA TRP A 438 -7.28 25.53 -24.63
C TRP A 438 -5.92 26.25 -24.67
N ASN A 439 -5.36 26.37 -25.84
CA ASN A 439 -4.00 26.93 -26.03
C ASN A 439 -2.99 26.27 -25.07
N THR A 440 -2.52 27.03 -24.08
CA THR A 440 -1.55 26.60 -23.06
C THR A 440 -2.18 26.39 -21.69
N TRP A 441 -3.48 26.57 -21.54
CA TRP A 441 -4.20 26.45 -20.29
C TRP A 441 -4.98 25.15 -20.21
N SER A 442 -5.11 24.63 -18.99
CA SER A 442 -6.00 23.53 -18.69
C SER A 442 -6.63 23.73 -17.31
N VAL A 443 -7.94 23.59 -17.23
CA VAL A 443 -8.71 23.61 -15.99
C VAL A 443 -9.36 22.24 -15.79
N GLN A 444 -9.23 21.68 -14.61
CA GLN A 444 -9.85 20.42 -14.23
C GLN A 444 -10.80 20.68 -13.06
N LEU A 445 -12.04 20.23 -13.20
CA LEU A 445 -13.06 20.22 -12.17
C LEU A 445 -13.42 18.77 -11.87
N GLY A 446 -13.49 18.40 -10.61
CA GLY A 446 -13.84 17.07 -10.16
C GLY A 446 -14.77 17.08 -8.98
N LEU A 447 -15.61 16.07 -8.91
CA LEU A 447 -16.54 15.85 -7.80
C LEU A 447 -16.64 14.34 -7.55
N ARG A 448 -16.57 13.91 -6.29
CA ARG A 448 -16.80 12.54 -5.85
C ARG A 448 -17.81 12.51 -4.71
N GLY A 449 -18.81 11.63 -4.80
CA GLY A 449 -19.73 11.31 -3.72
C GLY A 449 -19.49 9.90 -3.19
N GLU A 450 -19.60 9.74 -1.88
CA GLU A 450 -19.55 8.45 -1.18
C GLU A 450 -20.75 8.31 -0.25
N HIS A 451 -21.40 7.16 -0.30
CA HIS A 451 -22.39 6.71 0.67
C HIS A 451 -21.95 5.33 1.18
N ILE A 452 -21.65 5.25 2.46
CA ILE A 452 -21.08 4.06 3.09
C ILE A 452 -21.93 3.72 4.32
N GLU A 453 -22.45 2.52 4.37
CA GLU A 453 -23.12 1.93 5.52
C GLU A 453 -22.18 0.89 6.13
N SER A 454 -21.58 1.20 7.28
CA SER A 454 -20.68 0.30 8.01
C SER A 454 -21.44 -0.31 9.20
N TYR A 455 -21.32 -1.60 9.38
CA TYR A 455 -22.01 -2.30 10.47
C TYR A 455 -21.11 -3.36 11.10
N ARG A 456 -21.40 -3.68 12.35
CA ARG A 456 -20.78 -4.76 13.11
C ARG A 456 -21.85 -5.61 13.75
N THR A 457 -21.69 -6.92 13.61
CA THR A 457 -22.40 -7.93 14.38
C THR A 457 -21.38 -8.62 15.28
N ASP A 458 -21.54 -8.56 16.57
CA ASP A 458 -20.64 -9.15 17.58
C ASP A 458 -21.45 -10.14 18.42
N TRP A 459 -21.02 -11.42 18.42
CA TRP A 459 -21.68 -12.50 19.15
C TRP A 459 -21.12 -12.68 20.57
N GLY A 460 -20.15 -11.83 20.97
CA GLY A 460 -19.48 -11.96 22.27
C GLY A 460 -18.54 -13.16 22.34
N SER A 461 -17.79 -13.22 23.46
CA SER A 461 -16.78 -14.26 23.67
C SER A 461 -17.34 -15.61 24.14
N ALA A 462 -18.57 -15.63 24.65
CA ALA A 462 -19.22 -16.83 25.20
C ALA A 462 -20.10 -17.58 24.18
N ASP A 463 -20.40 -16.97 23.03
CA ASP A 463 -21.29 -17.55 22.02
C ASP A 463 -20.49 -18.08 20.80
N SER A 464 -19.72 -19.15 21.02
CA SER A 464 -18.89 -19.77 19.97
C SER A 464 -19.70 -20.32 18.78
N GLU A 465 -20.95 -20.69 19.01
CA GLU A 465 -21.85 -21.23 17.99
C GLU A 465 -22.61 -20.12 17.24
N ARG A 466 -22.44 -18.86 17.61
CA ARG A 466 -23.13 -17.70 17.02
C ARG A 466 -24.65 -17.83 17.01
N GLN A 467 -25.20 -18.30 18.12
CA GLN A 467 -26.65 -18.50 18.32
C GLN A 467 -27.39 -17.19 18.73
N GLY A 468 -26.64 -16.12 18.99
CA GLY A 468 -27.17 -14.84 19.38
C GLY A 468 -27.39 -14.68 20.89
N LEU A 469 -26.70 -15.49 21.70
CA LEU A 469 -26.82 -15.45 23.18
C LEU A 469 -26.27 -14.16 23.78
N ASP A 470 -25.29 -13.53 23.15
CA ASP A 470 -24.64 -12.27 23.57
C ASP A 470 -24.50 -11.32 22.35
N LEU A 471 -25.54 -11.26 21.55
CA LEU A 471 -25.55 -10.52 20.30
C LEU A 471 -25.57 -9.00 20.53
N SER A 472 -24.61 -8.31 19.92
CA SER A 472 -24.56 -6.85 19.84
C SER A 472 -24.42 -6.41 18.40
N GLU A 473 -25.26 -5.50 17.95
CA GLU A 473 -25.23 -4.94 16.62
C GLU A 473 -25.11 -3.43 16.66
N ARG A 474 -24.36 -2.86 15.71
CA ARG A 474 -24.23 -1.43 15.55
C ARG A 474 -23.96 -1.07 14.10
N SER A 475 -24.34 0.13 13.73
CA SER A 475 -24.10 0.67 12.39
C SER A 475 -23.79 2.15 12.43
N ASN A 476 -23.12 2.62 11.39
CA ASN A 476 -22.82 4.03 11.18
C ASN A 476 -22.85 4.33 9.68
N ILE A 477 -23.39 5.50 9.31
CA ILE A 477 -23.50 5.92 7.92
C ILE A 477 -22.58 7.10 7.68
N THR A 478 -21.71 6.96 6.68
CA THR A 478 -20.86 8.03 6.17
C THR A 478 -21.39 8.51 4.82
N GLN A 479 -21.69 9.80 4.71
CA GLN A 479 -22.03 10.47 3.46
C GLN A 479 -21.13 11.67 3.27
N THR A 480 -20.42 11.72 2.14
CA THR A 480 -19.48 12.81 1.83
C THR A 480 -19.56 13.21 0.38
N LEU A 481 -19.29 14.49 0.13
CA LEU A 481 -19.10 15.06 -1.19
C LEU A 481 -17.72 15.73 -1.23
N LEU A 482 -16.87 15.30 -2.14
CA LEU A 482 -15.46 15.67 -2.23
C LEU A 482 -15.23 16.45 -3.53
N PRO A 483 -15.22 17.79 -3.51
CA PRO A 483 -14.87 18.60 -4.66
C PRO A 483 -13.36 18.69 -4.88
N GLY A 484 -12.97 18.98 -6.12
CA GLY A 484 -11.59 19.29 -6.49
C GLY A 484 -11.54 20.20 -7.69
N ILE A 485 -10.57 21.10 -7.68
CA ILE A 485 -10.25 21.99 -8.80
C ILE A 485 -8.74 22.03 -9.00
N SER A 486 -8.30 21.99 -10.26
CA SER A 486 -6.91 22.21 -10.61
C SER A 486 -6.80 23.09 -11.85
N LEU A 487 -5.74 23.87 -11.90
CA LEU A 487 -5.38 24.75 -13.01
C LEU A 487 -3.97 24.43 -13.44
N SER A 488 -3.71 24.33 -14.73
CA SER A 488 -2.35 24.25 -15.26
C SER A 488 -2.13 25.16 -16.44
N LYS A 489 -0.86 25.57 -16.62
CA LYS A 489 -0.40 26.41 -17.73
C LYS A 489 0.93 25.91 -18.26
N GLU A 490 0.99 25.78 -19.58
CA GLU A 490 2.22 25.46 -20.29
C GLU A 490 2.98 26.75 -20.66
N VAL A 491 4.26 26.82 -20.30
CA VAL A 491 5.16 27.95 -20.61
C VAL A 491 6.45 27.40 -21.19
N GLY A 492 6.59 27.42 -22.50
CA GLY A 492 7.71 26.77 -23.19
C GLY A 492 7.75 25.26 -22.90
N ASN A 493 8.82 24.77 -22.27
CA ASN A 493 8.94 23.36 -21.86
C ASN A 493 8.45 23.10 -20.44
N TRP A 494 7.94 24.09 -19.74
CA TRP A 494 7.48 23.96 -18.37
C TRP A 494 5.97 23.87 -18.29
N SER A 495 5.48 23.05 -17.38
CA SER A 495 4.09 22.99 -16.94
C SER A 495 4.04 23.49 -15.50
N ILE A 496 3.24 24.50 -15.25
CA ILE A 496 2.98 25.06 -13.92
C ILE A 496 1.55 24.65 -13.57
N PHE A 497 1.34 24.10 -12.39
CA PHE A 497 0.01 23.67 -11.96
C PHE A 497 -0.27 24.04 -10.50
N THR A 498 -1.54 24.20 -10.18
CA THR A 498 -2.03 24.36 -8.80
C THR A 498 -3.38 23.68 -8.68
N GLY A 499 -3.71 23.22 -7.49
CA GLY A 499 -5.00 22.58 -7.23
C GLY A 499 -5.36 22.56 -5.76
N VAL A 500 -6.66 22.45 -5.52
CA VAL A 500 -7.25 22.22 -4.18
C VAL A 500 -8.29 21.13 -4.31
N HIS A 501 -8.26 20.15 -3.41
CA HIS A 501 -9.22 19.05 -3.39
C HIS A 501 -9.47 18.56 -1.97
N GLN A 502 -10.62 17.93 -1.78
CA GLN A 502 -10.93 17.24 -0.53
C GLN A 502 -10.66 15.74 -0.65
N GLY A 503 -10.17 15.15 0.46
CA GLY A 503 -10.03 13.73 0.65
C GLY A 503 -10.80 13.27 1.89
N MET A 504 -11.06 11.96 1.97
CA MET A 504 -11.68 11.35 3.14
C MET A 504 -11.05 9.99 3.48
N THR A 505 -11.21 9.59 4.75
CA THR A 505 -11.08 8.20 5.22
C THR A 505 -12.37 7.83 5.96
N PRO A 506 -13.03 6.69 5.62
CA PRO A 506 -14.31 6.32 6.20
C PRO A 506 -14.25 6.14 7.72
N ALA A 507 -15.29 6.54 8.41
CA ALA A 507 -15.56 6.13 9.78
C ALA A 507 -15.98 4.65 9.81
N GLY A 508 -15.59 3.91 10.82
CA GLY A 508 -16.06 2.53 11.02
C GLY A 508 -17.53 2.46 11.46
N SER A 509 -17.94 1.30 12.00
CA SER A 509 -19.29 1.02 12.44
C SER A 509 -19.69 1.64 13.79
N LYS A 510 -18.75 2.28 14.51
CA LYS A 510 -19.04 2.88 15.83
C LYS A 510 -19.86 4.14 15.64
N GLU A 511 -21.03 4.18 16.31
CA GLU A 511 -21.93 5.33 16.27
C GLU A 511 -21.23 6.60 16.78
N GLY A 512 -21.50 7.73 16.15
CA GLY A 512 -20.92 9.03 16.49
C GLY A 512 -19.49 9.27 16.00
N VAL A 513 -18.77 8.26 15.49
CA VAL A 513 -17.49 8.47 14.83
C VAL A 513 -17.70 9.04 13.45
N LEU A 514 -17.04 10.16 13.18
CA LEU A 514 -17.14 10.89 11.91
C LEU A 514 -15.98 10.52 10.98
N PRO A 515 -16.16 10.62 9.66
CA PRO A 515 -15.06 10.39 8.72
C PRO A 515 -13.94 11.42 8.93
N GLU A 516 -12.70 10.97 8.75
CA GLU A 516 -11.57 11.88 8.62
C GLU A 516 -11.71 12.62 7.28
N LEU A 517 -11.54 13.94 7.30
CA LEU A 517 -11.57 14.77 6.11
C LEU A 517 -10.24 15.53 5.99
N SER A 518 -9.77 15.69 4.76
CA SER A 518 -8.62 16.55 4.46
C SER A 518 -8.96 17.57 3.38
N VAL A 519 -8.40 18.78 3.51
CA VAL A 519 -8.32 19.77 2.44
C VAL A 519 -6.86 19.85 2.02
N ASN A 520 -6.60 19.54 0.76
CA ASN A 520 -5.25 19.43 0.23
C ASN A 520 -5.06 20.47 -0.86
N ALA A 521 -4.03 21.30 -0.73
CA ALA A 521 -3.61 22.29 -1.71
C ALA A 521 -2.22 21.94 -2.24
N GLU A 522 -1.98 22.17 -3.52
CA GLU A 522 -0.68 21.97 -4.14
C GLU A 522 -0.38 23.06 -5.18
N PHE A 523 0.91 23.38 -5.31
CA PHE A 523 1.47 24.18 -6.38
C PHE A 523 2.72 23.50 -6.89
N GLY A 524 2.84 23.30 -8.20
CA GLY A 524 3.98 22.60 -8.76
C GLY A 524 4.43 23.17 -10.10
N ILE A 525 5.69 22.88 -10.40
CA ILE A 525 6.33 23.15 -11.68
C ILE A 525 7.07 21.90 -12.14
N GLN A 526 6.91 21.52 -13.41
CA GLN A 526 7.61 20.39 -13.99
C GLN A 526 8.06 20.71 -15.41
N ASN A 527 9.23 20.15 -15.79
CA ASN A 527 9.73 20.26 -17.15
C ASN A 527 9.27 19.07 -17.97
N ARG A 528 8.76 19.32 -19.20
CA ARG A 528 8.21 18.28 -20.09
C ARG A 528 9.28 17.52 -20.88
N LYS A 529 10.45 18.11 -21.08
CA LYS A 529 11.56 17.50 -21.82
C LYS A 529 12.60 16.86 -20.91
N GLN A 530 12.74 17.38 -19.71
CA GLN A 530 13.65 16.86 -18.69
C GLN A 530 12.84 16.45 -17.49
N PRO A 531 13.11 15.32 -16.86
CA PRO A 531 12.39 14.85 -15.68
C PRO A 531 12.80 15.67 -14.45
N ILE A 532 12.38 16.94 -14.42
CA ILE A 532 12.53 17.88 -13.31
C ILE A 532 11.15 18.26 -12.83
N ALA A 533 10.87 18.08 -11.55
CA ALA A 533 9.64 18.56 -10.92
C ALA A 533 9.91 19.08 -9.52
N LEU A 534 9.17 20.10 -9.14
CA LEU A 534 9.11 20.64 -7.78
C LEU A 534 7.66 20.89 -7.44
N THR A 535 7.23 20.44 -6.26
CA THR A 535 5.86 20.62 -5.76
C THR A 535 5.88 21.06 -4.30
N VAL A 536 5.16 22.11 -3.99
CA VAL A 536 4.84 22.52 -2.62
C VAL A 536 3.42 22.02 -2.35
N PHE A 537 3.20 21.45 -1.18
CA PHE A 537 1.89 20.97 -0.78
C PHE A 537 1.55 21.38 0.65
N HIS A 538 0.25 21.49 0.91
CA HIS A 538 -0.32 21.79 2.20
C HIS A 538 -1.62 21.02 2.39
N SER A 539 -1.78 20.38 3.54
CA SER A 539 -2.95 19.57 3.88
C SER A 539 -3.40 19.88 5.29
N GLU A 540 -4.68 20.16 5.44
CA GLU A 540 -5.37 20.30 6.72
C GLU A 540 -6.26 19.09 6.95
N TYR A 541 -6.08 18.43 8.07
CA TYR A 541 -6.85 17.26 8.48
C TYR A 541 -7.77 17.63 9.63
N ALA A 542 -9.05 17.37 9.45
CA ALA A 542 -10.03 17.46 10.51
C ALA A 542 -10.38 16.06 11.01
N ARG A 543 -10.46 15.88 12.32
CA ARG A 543 -10.93 14.65 12.96
C ARG A 543 -10.09 13.42 12.52
N LEU A 544 -8.79 13.48 12.71
CA LEU A 544 -7.92 12.33 12.45
C LEU A 544 -8.51 11.06 13.05
N LEU A 545 -8.52 9.97 12.29
CA LEU A 545 -8.98 8.67 12.78
C LEU A 545 -7.83 7.91 13.40
N GLY A 546 -7.90 7.66 14.71
CA GLY A 546 -7.09 6.68 15.40
C GLY A 546 -7.74 5.30 15.32
N SER A 547 -6.92 4.25 15.43
CA SER A 547 -7.40 2.87 15.43
C SER A 547 -6.72 2.08 16.54
N ASP A 548 -7.53 1.47 17.42
CA ASP A 548 -7.03 0.48 18.38
C ASP A 548 -6.67 -0.84 17.66
N ALA A 549 -5.66 -0.77 16.81
CA ALA A 549 -5.18 -1.92 16.07
C ALA A 549 -3.93 -2.50 16.73
N ALA A 550 -3.88 -3.82 16.91
CA ALA A 550 -2.70 -4.50 17.46
C ALA A 550 -1.44 -4.29 16.62
N SER A 551 -1.57 -3.99 15.31
CA SER A 551 -0.43 -3.63 14.45
C SER A 551 0.19 -2.27 14.79
N SER A 552 -0.53 -1.43 15.51
CA SER A 552 -0.08 -0.11 15.95
C SER A 552 0.24 -0.07 17.45
N GLY A 553 0.28 -1.24 18.11
CA GLY A 553 0.52 -1.35 19.57
C GLY A 553 -0.74 -1.41 20.42
N GLY A 554 -1.94 -1.14 19.86
CA GLY A 554 -3.20 -1.15 20.58
C GLY A 554 -3.68 -2.54 21.03
N SER A 555 -4.77 -2.59 21.80
CA SER A 555 -5.34 -3.84 22.36
C SER A 555 -5.90 -4.78 21.28
N GLY A 556 -6.08 -4.28 20.06
CA GLY A 556 -6.51 -5.07 18.90
C GLY A 556 -8.03 -5.18 18.74
N THR A 557 -8.81 -4.35 19.45
CA THR A 557 -10.25 -4.24 19.21
C THR A 557 -10.55 -3.75 17.80
N GLY A 558 -9.63 -2.94 17.21
CA GLY A 558 -9.81 -2.30 15.91
C GLY A 558 -10.92 -1.25 15.92
N GLU A 559 -11.23 -0.71 17.10
CA GLU A 559 -12.11 0.43 17.23
C GLU A 559 -11.49 1.66 16.60
N LEU A 560 -12.32 2.41 15.85
CA LEU A 560 -11.95 3.73 15.35
C LEU A 560 -12.48 4.81 16.29
N PHE A 561 -11.71 5.87 16.45
CA PHE A 561 -12.09 7.06 17.21
C PHE A 561 -11.58 8.31 16.51
N ASN A 562 -12.26 9.45 16.71
CA ASN A 562 -11.77 10.72 16.23
C ASN A 562 -10.76 11.29 17.23
N GLY A 563 -9.54 11.57 16.73
CA GLY A 563 -8.55 12.40 17.39
C GLY A 563 -8.76 13.87 17.06
N GLY A 564 -7.75 14.70 17.30
CA GLY A 564 -7.74 16.10 16.98
C GLY A 564 -7.48 16.39 15.49
N ALA A 565 -7.22 17.65 15.19
CA ALA A 565 -6.83 18.12 13.88
C ALA A 565 -5.31 18.10 13.69
N ALA A 566 -4.85 18.03 12.43
CA ALA A 566 -3.44 18.10 12.09
C ALA A 566 -3.22 18.91 10.82
N GLN A 567 -2.03 19.47 10.69
CA GLN A 567 -1.58 20.20 9.53
C GLN A 567 -0.27 19.60 8.99
N ILE A 568 -0.22 19.39 7.68
CA ILE A 568 0.96 18.84 7.02
C ILE A 568 1.35 19.75 5.86
N SER A 569 2.60 20.22 5.85
CA SER A 569 3.14 21.03 4.77
C SER A 569 4.47 20.45 4.32
N GLY A 570 4.77 20.58 3.03
CA GLY A 570 6.04 20.08 2.55
C GLY A 570 6.40 20.52 1.13
N ILE A 571 7.62 20.14 0.75
CA ILE A 571 8.19 20.38 -0.57
C ILE A 571 8.72 19.05 -1.09
N GLU A 572 8.31 18.67 -2.29
CA GLU A 572 8.78 17.51 -3.03
C GLU A 572 9.58 17.96 -4.25
N GLY A 573 10.77 17.42 -4.43
CA GLY A 573 11.60 17.66 -5.59
C GLY A 573 12.08 16.36 -6.24
N GLN A 574 12.16 16.33 -7.56
CA GLN A 574 12.81 15.25 -8.31
C GLN A 574 13.55 15.80 -9.51
N TRP A 575 14.64 15.16 -9.82
CA TRP A 575 15.44 15.43 -11.01
C TRP A 575 16.01 14.13 -11.56
N ALA A 576 16.02 13.99 -12.87
CA ALA A 576 16.79 12.96 -13.56
C ALA A 576 17.49 13.55 -14.76
N GLY A 577 18.68 13.04 -15.08
CA GLY A 577 19.49 13.50 -16.19
C GLY A 577 20.45 12.42 -16.70
N GLN A 578 20.86 12.55 -17.94
CA GLN A 578 21.84 11.68 -18.55
C GLN A 578 23.09 12.49 -18.94
N LEU A 579 24.25 11.98 -18.51
CA LEU A 579 25.55 12.54 -18.84
C LEU A 579 26.41 11.43 -19.48
N GLY A 580 26.41 11.36 -20.81
CA GLY A 580 27.05 10.29 -21.55
C GLY A 580 26.47 8.92 -21.18
N LYS A 581 27.27 8.07 -20.53
CA LYS A 581 26.87 6.72 -20.07
C LYS A 581 26.29 6.70 -18.66
N TRP A 582 26.22 7.85 -18.00
CA TRP A 582 25.71 7.98 -16.63
C TRP A 582 24.28 8.46 -16.66
N ASN A 583 23.40 7.75 -15.97
CA ASN A 583 22.04 8.17 -15.69
C ASN A 583 21.96 8.50 -14.19
N LEU A 584 21.52 9.70 -13.87
CA LEU A 584 21.42 10.23 -12.52
C LEU A 584 19.96 10.51 -12.21
N GLN A 585 19.48 10.05 -11.07
CA GLN A 585 18.14 10.35 -10.58
C GLN A 585 18.22 10.75 -9.11
N THR A 586 17.53 11.81 -8.74
CA THR A 586 17.45 12.26 -7.35
C THR A 586 16.02 12.62 -7.01
N SER A 587 15.65 12.38 -5.77
CA SER A 587 14.40 12.84 -5.19
C SER A 587 14.63 13.30 -3.76
N ALA A 588 13.90 14.32 -3.33
CA ALA A 588 13.90 14.76 -1.95
C ALA A 588 12.51 15.24 -1.54
N THR A 589 12.18 15.03 -0.27
CA THR A 589 10.96 15.55 0.34
C THR A 589 11.30 16.12 1.70
N TYR A 590 10.88 17.35 1.94
CA TYR A 590 10.84 17.93 3.27
C TYR A 590 9.40 18.03 3.71
N THR A 591 9.08 17.55 4.93
CA THR A 591 7.73 17.56 5.48
C THR A 591 7.73 18.00 6.92
N ARG A 592 6.81 18.90 7.25
CA ARG A 592 6.45 19.25 8.61
C ARG A 592 4.99 18.85 8.84
N ALA A 593 4.77 17.94 9.80
CA ALA A 593 3.45 17.40 10.15
C ALA A 593 3.24 17.55 11.65
N VAL A 594 2.25 18.33 12.05
CA VAL A 594 1.98 18.70 13.45
C VAL A 594 0.49 18.59 13.77
N PHE A 595 0.19 18.27 15.01
CA PHE A 595 -1.17 18.39 15.55
C PHE A 595 -1.49 19.88 15.79
N THR A 596 -2.73 20.26 15.49
CA THR A 596 -3.22 21.64 15.67
C THR A 596 -4.20 21.78 16.83
N GLU A 597 -4.47 20.68 17.52
CA GLU A 597 -5.34 20.59 18.69
C GLU A 597 -4.73 19.66 19.73
N SER A 598 -4.94 19.98 21.03
CA SER A 598 -4.57 19.11 22.13
C SER A 598 -5.69 18.13 22.45
N PHE A 599 -5.36 16.86 22.62
CA PHE A 599 -6.32 15.80 22.99
C PHE A 599 -5.60 14.65 23.67
N SER A 600 -6.35 13.80 24.38
CA SER A 600 -5.84 12.54 24.94
C SER A 600 -6.48 11.36 24.20
N SER A 601 -5.71 10.31 23.96
CA SER A 601 -6.20 9.08 23.36
C SER A 601 -5.54 7.86 23.96
N ASP A 602 -6.29 6.75 24.01
CA ASP A 602 -5.77 5.44 24.42
C ASP A 602 -4.95 4.76 23.27
N PHE A 603 -4.71 5.48 22.19
CA PHE A 603 -3.90 5.00 21.07
C PHE A 603 -2.42 5.26 21.38
N ASP A 604 -1.66 4.20 21.63
CA ASP A 604 -0.23 4.26 22.00
C ASP A 604 0.63 5.10 21.04
N GLY A 605 0.19 5.26 19.77
CA GLY A 605 0.83 6.11 18.77
C GLY A 605 0.72 7.59 19.04
N TRP A 606 -0.30 7.99 19.81
CA TRP A 606 -0.58 9.39 20.08
C TRP A 606 -0.46 9.76 21.56
N GLY A 607 -1.07 8.98 22.47
CA GLY A 607 -1.06 9.28 23.90
C GLY A 607 -1.71 10.62 24.21
N ASN A 608 -1.05 11.42 25.04
CA ASN A 608 -1.47 12.79 25.40
C ASN A 608 -0.85 13.81 24.45
N VAL A 609 -1.55 14.13 23.39
CA VAL A 609 -1.12 15.07 22.36
C VAL A 609 -1.33 16.52 22.82
N LYS A 610 -0.33 17.35 22.60
CA LYS A 610 -0.39 18.82 22.74
C LYS A 610 -0.36 19.46 21.35
N GLU A 611 -1.02 20.61 21.22
CA GLU A 611 -0.90 21.42 20.00
C GLU A 611 0.58 21.71 19.69
N GLY A 612 1.00 21.43 18.44
CA GLY A 612 2.39 21.58 18.00
C GLY A 612 3.21 20.27 18.06
N ASP A 613 2.72 19.21 18.69
CA ASP A 613 3.38 17.90 18.69
C ASP A 613 3.47 17.33 17.27
N ILE A 614 4.52 16.55 17.02
CA ILE A 614 4.83 16.01 15.68
C ILE A 614 4.07 14.69 15.46
N LEU A 615 3.55 14.48 14.26
CA LEU A 615 3.02 13.18 13.87
C LEU A 615 4.14 12.14 13.81
N PRO A 616 3.93 10.94 14.40
CA PRO A 616 4.98 9.92 14.50
C PRO A 616 5.29 9.27 13.14
N TYR A 617 6.47 8.65 13.06
CA TYR A 617 7.01 7.90 11.92
C TYR A 617 7.25 8.71 10.64
N LEU A 618 7.21 10.03 10.70
CA LEU A 618 7.46 10.92 9.56
C LEU A 618 8.83 11.59 9.68
N PRO A 619 9.82 11.23 8.84
CA PRO A 619 11.07 11.98 8.79
C PRO A 619 10.83 13.37 8.21
N ALA A 620 11.42 14.40 8.82
CA ALA A 620 11.34 15.75 8.29
C ALA A 620 12.03 15.86 6.92
N LEU A 621 13.10 15.08 6.70
CA LEU A 621 13.81 15.02 5.42
C LEU A 621 13.97 13.56 4.97
N GLN A 622 13.55 13.29 3.75
CA GLN A 622 13.81 12.05 3.02
C GLN A 622 14.46 12.42 1.69
N ALA A 623 15.60 11.81 1.34
CA ALA A 623 16.27 12.05 0.07
C ALA A 623 16.81 10.75 -0.51
N ASN A 624 16.80 10.65 -1.84
CA ASN A 624 17.31 9.50 -2.58
C ASN A 624 18.17 9.99 -3.75
N ALA A 625 19.25 9.27 -4.01
CA ALA A 625 20.09 9.47 -5.19
C ALA A 625 20.37 8.12 -5.82
N GLN A 626 20.22 8.05 -7.13
CA GLN A 626 20.49 6.86 -7.92
C GLN A 626 21.46 7.23 -9.03
N VAL A 627 22.54 6.49 -9.17
CA VAL A 627 23.54 6.67 -10.20
C VAL A 627 23.66 5.35 -10.96
N LEU A 628 23.35 5.36 -12.23
CA LEU A 628 23.42 4.20 -13.11
C LEU A 628 24.45 4.46 -14.20
N TYR A 629 25.38 3.54 -14.39
CA TYR A 629 26.36 3.54 -15.48
C TYR A 629 26.05 2.45 -16.47
N GLU A 630 25.84 2.81 -17.75
CA GLU A 630 25.53 1.86 -18.83
C GLU A 630 26.64 1.88 -19.88
N SER A 631 27.28 0.75 -20.09
CA SER A 631 28.35 0.62 -21.09
C SER A 631 28.36 -0.76 -21.76
N GLY A 632 27.90 -0.80 -22.99
CA GLY A 632 27.83 -2.03 -23.78
C GLY A 632 26.95 -3.08 -23.12
N LYS A 633 27.55 -4.17 -22.63
CA LYS A 633 26.84 -5.26 -21.95
C LYS A 633 26.67 -5.05 -20.44
N TRP A 634 27.30 -4.03 -19.89
CA TRP A 634 27.32 -3.77 -18.45
C TRP A 634 26.36 -2.65 -18.08
N ASN A 635 25.64 -2.89 -16.99
CA ASN A 635 24.81 -1.89 -16.30
C ASN A 635 25.13 -2.02 -14.82
N THR A 636 25.57 -0.95 -14.18
CA THR A 636 25.88 -0.94 -12.75
C THR A 636 25.25 0.29 -12.08
N GLY A 637 24.69 0.10 -10.91
CA GLY A 637 23.94 1.13 -10.18
C GLY A 637 24.31 1.24 -8.72
N LEU A 638 24.37 2.47 -8.24
CA LEU A 638 24.46 2.81 -6.82
C LEU A 638 23.19 3.60 -6.44
N GLN A 639 22.54 3.17 -5.38
CA GLN A 639 21.40 3.86 -4.78
C GLN A 639 21.76 4.28 -3.37
N LEU A 640 21.53 5.54 -3.05
CA LEU A 640 21.69 6.13 -1.72
C LEU A 640 20.33 6.60 -1.21
N GLN A 641 20.04 6.33 0.05
CA GLN A 641 18.83 6.71 0.72
C GLN A 641 19.16 7.36 2.05
N VAL A 642 18.64 8.55 2.28
CA VAL A 642 18.83 9.35 3.50
C VAL A 642 17.48 9.62 4.15
N LEU A 643 17.41 9.37 5.45
CA LEU A 643 16.25 9.70 6.29
C LEU A 643 16.74 10.51 7.49
N SER A 644 16.07 11.61 7.83
CA SER A 644 16.31 12.28 9.10
C SER A 644 15.77 11.47 10.27
N SER A 645 16.14 11.81 11.49
CA SER A 645 15.50 11.26 12.70
C SER A 645 13.99 11.56 12.68
N ARG A 646 13.22 10.73 13.39
CA ARG A 646 11.77 10.81 13.49
C ARG A 646 11.27 10.27 14.82
N LYS A 647 10.17 10.77 15.31
CA LYS A 647 9.53 10.29 16.53
C LYS A 647 8.87 8.92 16.31
N SER A 648 8.88 8.06 17.31
CA SER A 648 8.12 6.80 17.35
C SER A 648 6.69 7.00 17.89
N ALA A 649 6.47 8.01 18.72
CA ALA A 649 5.18 8.48 19.22
C ALA A 649 5.10 10.00 19.19
N SER A 650 3.92 10.55 19.47
CA SER A 650 3.72 12.02 19.52
C SER A 650 4.26 12.64 20.82
N GLU A 651 4.32 11.89 21.91
CA GLU A 651 4.89 12.36 23.18
C GLU A 651 6.41 12.61 23.06
N LEU A 652 6.88 13.68 23.69
CA LEU A 652 8.27 14.17 23.53
C LEU A 652 9.32 13.27 24.21
N ASP A 653 8.93 12.44 25.15
CA ASP A 653 9.84 11.64 26.00
C ASP A 653 10.17 10.26 25.44
N GLU A 654 9.58 9.88 24.27
CA GLU A 654 9.89 8.61 23.64
C GLU A 654 11.16 8.65 22.78
N TYR A 655 11.75 7.47 22.58
CA TYR A 655 12.97 7.30 21.79
C TYR A 655 12.80 7.77 20.35
N ASP A 656 13.68 8.66 19.94
CA ASP A 656 13.77 9.11 18.55
C ASP A 656 14.38 8.01 17.66
N LEU A 657 13.66 7.58 16.64
CA LEU A 657 14.21 6.72 15.62
C LEU A 657 15.33 7.47 14.89
N PRO A 658 16.57 6.93 14.87
CA PRO A 658 17.73 7.68 14.41
C PRO A 658 17.69 8.01 12.92
N ALA A 659 18.45 9.03 12.53
CA ALA A 659 18.74 9.29 11.13
C ALA A 659 19.48 8.11 10.49
N ALA A 660 19.26 7.90 9.21
CA ALA A 660 19.83 6.75 8.50
C ALA A 660 20.36 7.12 7.12
N LEU A 661 21.49 6.53 6.76
CA LEU A 661 22.02 6.48 5.40
C LEU A 661 22.15 5.02 5.00
N VAL A 662 21.45 4.63 3.93
CA VAL A 662 21.49 3.28 3.37
C VAL A 662 22.03 3.36 1.94
N ALA A 663 22.97 2.49 1.61
CA ALA A 663 23.52 2.38 0.27
C ALA A 663 23.28 0.97 -0.28
N ASN A 664 22.81 0.89 -1.53
CA ASN A 664 22.59 -0.34 -2.27
C ASN A 664 23.38 -0.29 -3.59
N TYR A 665 23.90 -1.44 -4.01
CA TYR A 665 24.64 -1.57 -5.26
C TYR A 665 24.09 -2.70 -6.11
N SER A 666 24.08 -2.50 -7.43
CA SER A 666 23.67 -3.51 -8.40
C SER A 666 24.61 -3.54 -9.59
N ILE A 667 24.76 -4.70 -10.18
CA ILE A 667 25.48 -4.92 -11.42
C ILE A 667 24.76 -5.96 -12.25
N ASN A 668 24.55 -5.64 -13.54
CA ASN A 668 23.90 -6.51 -14.51
C ASN A 668 24.82 -6.68 -15.72
N TYR A 669 24.95 -7.90 -16.21
CA TYR A 669 25.74 -8.25 -17.39
C TYR A 669 24.87 -8.95 -18.43
N LYS A 670 24.67 -8.32 -19.59
CA LYS A 670 23.97 -8.92 -20.74
C LYS A 670 24.87 -9.92 -21.42
N PHE A 671 24.77 -11.19 -21.03
CA PHE A 671 25.52 -12.28 -21.64
C PHE A 671 25.13 -12.43 -23.12
N SER A 672 23.82 -12.41 -23.42
CA SER A 672 23.24 -12.43 -24.76
C SER A 672 22.04 -11.48 -24.83
N LYS A 673 21.34 -11.44 -25.98
CA LYS A 673 20.06 -10.70 -26.11
C LYS A 673 18.99 -11.28 -25.17
N MET A 674 19.05 -12.59 -24.90
CA MET A 674 18.04 -13.32 -24.13
C MET A 674 18.46 -13.58 -22.68
N CYS A 675 19.74 -13.34 -22.29
CA CYS A 675 20.25 -13.74 -20.99
C CYS A 675 21.01 -12.60 -20.32
N THR A 676 20.58 -12.25 -19.10
CA THR A 676 21.21 -11.24 -18.24
C THR A 676 21.56 -11.87 -16.89
N LEU A 677 22.83 -11.78 -16.50
CA LEU A 677 23.30 -12.08 -15.15
C LEU A 677 23.14 -10.84 -14.27
N GLN A 678 22.64 -11.02 -13.06
CA GLN A 678 22.34 -9.96 -12.12
C GLN A 678 23.01 -10.22 -10.79
N ALA A 679 23.60 -9.20 -10.18
CA ALA A 679 24.08 -9.27 -8.80
C ALA A 679 23.73 -7.98 -8.06
N GLY A 680 23.51 -8.08 -6.76
CA GLY A 680 23.17 -6.93 -5.93
C GLY A 680 23.68 -7.09 -4.50
N ILE A 681 23.89 -5.95 -3.86
CA ILE A 681 24.15 -5.87 -2.41
C ILE A 681 23.26 -4.75 -1.87
N GLN A 682 22.34 -5.13 -1.00
CA GLN A 682 21.53 -4.18 -0.23
C GLN A 682 22.21 -3.89 1.11
N ASN A 683 22.07 -2.64 1.58
CA ASN A 683 22.71 -2.18 2.82
C ASN A 683 24.22 -2.49 2.87
N ILE A 684 25.00 -1.92 1.95
CA ILE A 684 26.45 -2.17 1.81
C ILE A 684 27.19 -1.94 3.12
N SER A 685 26.83 -0.88 3.84
CA SER A 685 27.44 -0.49 5.12
C SER A 685 27.08 -1.42 6.29
N ASN A 686 26.09 -2.31 6.11
CA ASN A 686 25.49 -3.11 7.17
C ASN A 686 24.97 -2.27 8.35
N THR A 687 24.40 -1.13 8.05
CA THR A 687 23.81 -0.23 9.08
C THR A 687 22.61 -0.89 9.75
N ARG A 688 22.59 -0.92 11.09
CA ARG A 688 21.57 -1.61 11.91
C ARG A 688 20.81 -0.61 12.81
N HIS A 689 20.34 0.48 12.23
CA HIS A 689 19.56 1.47 12.97
C HIS A 689 18.15 0.96 13.30
N ILE A 690 17.53 1.51 14.34
CA ILE A 690 16.14 1.22 14.72
C ILE A 690 15.20 1.81 13.66
N VAL A 691 14.30 1.00 13.13
CA VAL A 691 13.31 1.41 12.10
C VAL A 691 11.90 1.54 12.64
N ALA A 692 11.56 0.81 13.72
CA ALA A 692 10.26 0.82 14.34
C ALA A 692 10.35 0.50 15.84
N ALA A 693 9.43 1.07 16.64
CA ALA A 693 9.21 0.75 18.06
C ALA A 693 7.87 0.01 18.27
N ARG A 694 7.13 -0.27 17.22
CA ARG A 694 5.80 -0.90 17.24
C ARG A 694 5.70 -2.02 16.21
N PRO A 695 4.76 -2.98 16.43
CA PRO A 695 3.68 -3.04 17.44
C PRO A 695 4.13 -3.31 18.88
N ALA A 696 5.20 -4.04 19.15
CA ALA A 696 5.66 -4.33 20.51
C ALA A 696 7.19 -4.40 20.53
N GLY A 697 7.85 -3.37 21.06
CA GLY A 697 9.31 -3.25 21.14
C GLY A 697 9.98 -2.83 19.82
N TYR A 698 11.30 -2.68 19.89
CA TYR A 698 12.14 -2.12 18.84
C TYR A 698 12.53 -3.13 17.79
N ARG A 699 12.62 -2.67 16.55
CA ARG A 699 13.11 -3.43 15.38
C ARG A 699 14.19 -2.69 14.66
N THR A 700 15.18 -3.44 14.22
CA THR A 700 16.33 -2.92 13.48
C THR A 700 16.16 -3.06 11.97
N PHE A 701 16.86 -2.23 11.23
CA PHE A 701 16.96 -2.34 9.78
C PHE A 701 17.56 -3.70 9.37
N THR A 702 17.25 -4.15 8.14
CA THR A 702 17.76 -5.40 7.58
C THR A 702 19.29 -5.42 7.53
N PRO A 703 19.94 -6.57 7.80
CA PRO A 703 21.37 -6.72 7.61
C PRO A 703 21.78 -6.55 6.13
N ARG A 704 23.08 -6.54 5.86
CA ARG A 704 23.57 -6.60 4.48
C ARG A 704 23.09 -7.86 3.79
N MET A 705 22.48 -7.70 2.62
CA MET A 705 21.97 -8.80 1.82
C MET A 705 22.58 -8.76 0.41
N TRP A 706 23.22 -9.84 0.01
CA TRP A 706 23.66 -10.03 -1.37
C TRP A 706 22.65 -10.88 -2.14
N THR A 707 22.60 -10.68 -3.45
CA THR A 707 21.77 -11.46 -4.37
C THR A 707 22.55 -11.76 -5.66
N LEU A 708 22.29 -12.94 -6.21
CA LEU A 708 22.75 -13.36 -7.55
C LEU A 708 21.55 -13.87 -8.32
N GLY A 709 21.40 -13.43 -9.55
CA GLY A 709 20.21 -13.73 -10.36
C GLY A 709 20.54 -13.97 -11.83
N LEU A 710 19.58 -14.64 -12.46
CA LEU A 710 19.53 -14.89 -13.89
C LEU A 710 18.18 -14.41 -14.42
N ALA A 711 18.21 -13.59 -15.46
CA ALA A 711 17.03 -13.17 -16.20
C ALA A 711 17.12 -13.69 -17.65
N LEU A 712 16.07 -14.40 -18.08
CA LEU A 712 15.89 -14.88 -19.43
C LEU A 712 14.69 -14.15 -20.05
N ASP A 713 14.89 -13.50 -21.20
CA ASP A 713 13.87 -12.83 -22.00
C ASP A 713 13.82 -13.56 -23.35
N LEU A 714 12.78 -14.38 -23.57
CA LEU A 714 12.59 -15.31 -24.69
C LEU A 714 11.54 -14.81 -25.67
#